data_9189fe5c8c173a67748c11fc694275b8
#
_entry.id   9189fe5c8c173a67748c11fc694275b8
#
_cell.length_a   1.000
_cell.length_b   1.000
_cell.length_c   1.000
_cell.angle_alpha   90.00
_cell.angle_beta   90.00
_cell.angle_gamma   90.00
#
_symmetry.space_group_name_H-M   'P 1'
#
loop_
_entity.id
_entity.type
_entity.pdbx_description
1 polymer ?
#
loop_
_entity_poly.entity_id
_entity_poly.type
_entity_poly.pdbx_seq_one_letter_code
_entity_poly.pdbx_strand_id
1 'polypeptide(L)'
;MAAPSISKRMARQINRWRLLRRSFGDDHEEERYRVIQAVVRRIPLGDGAKSRLSNWLFSRFVQKRAAIREQIRVAQAKWDARGQLRLDQLLAGSEILAIGNHDSPVVSIILVTRNKAHLTLLTVESILEHVSVPYELMIVDNGSDDRTHALLDKLQGARVLRNAVNAGFGPACMQAANVARGEYLCFLNNDALLSPGAIEAALKNFDSNSVGAVGGKVLLANGALQEAGSMVWSDGSALGYGRGDDPSLPQYNFRRPVDYCSAVFMITPAHVFRQYGGFSEEFAPAYYEDTDYCMNLWQHGLRVLYEPAATILHYESASSGDNDRATPMMAAHQSKFSAKWQEALGRHYAPEPANICAARTSVHASALRIVYIDDRVPRRNLGAGFPRSNDIVTALAGMGHQVVCSSSTVPVAVADADVLPREVEIFDGLRFRQKLVDEYMPCADVVWASRPHNLKLLLRDYPQVFSDRKFVLIYDAEAIFAPRARAREELLGANMRPQYPLEPKGLEEEISLARMADAVVVVSQADRQVMQNGGVNSLYVVGHSLSIVPTVSSFAQRDAFLFVGSIHGTDNPNADSVRYFCETHWDQIHRATGAEFLVAGYGSETLRSEIKHPAVQFLGKQEDLRPLYERARVFVVPTRYAAGLPFKAHEAAAYGVPLVVSPLIARQLLWNDDIDYCAAADLDQMADCCIRLYGDPALWERSRTHALARVAQEFSPEAFAGRLRSVLEAVRPAPQSKQGPFSL
;
A
#
# COMPACT_ATOMS: atom_id res chain seq x y z
N MET A 1 8.98 30.42 32.15
CA MET A 1 7.54 30.57 31.93
C MET A 1 7.04 29.29 31.23
N ALA A 2 6.28 28.46 31.93
CA ALA A 2 5.73 27.20 31.39
C ALA A 2 4.73 27.55 30.29
N ALA A 3 4.82 26.83 29.14
CA ALA A 3 3.87 26.96 28.05
C ALA A 3 2.49 26.49 28.53
N PRO A 4 1.39 27.22 28.24
CA PRO A 4 0.06 26.80 28.64
C PRO A 4 -0.30 25.51 27.92
N SER A 5 -0.89 24.55 28.67
CA SER A 5 -1.39 23.28 28.11
C SER A 5 -2.45 23.59 27.04
N ILE A 6 -2.14 23.27 25.80
CA ILE A 6 -3.02 23.46 24.64
C ILE A 6 -4.18 22.47 24.78
N SER A 7 -5.42 22.97 24.90
CA SER A 7 -6.62 22.10 24.95
C SER A 7 -6.70 21.25 23.67
N LYS A 8 -7.23 20.00 23.76
CA LYS A 8 -7.42 19.08 22.62
C LYS A 8 -8.16 19.74 21.44
N ARG A 9 -9.03 20.72 21.71
CA ARG A 9 -9.77 21.51 20.72
C ARG A 9 -8.86 22.49 19.94
N MET A 10 -7.87 23.03 20.62
CA MET A 10 -6.85 23.93 20.06
C MET A 10 -5.86 23.17 19.18
N ALA A 11 -5.48 21.94 19.56
CA ALA A 11 -4.66 21.05 18.77
C ALA A 11 -5.34 20.64 17.44
N ARG A 12 -6.67 20.39 17.44
CA ARG A 12 -7.45 20.11 16.22
C ARG A 12 -7.50 21.29 15.25
N GLN A 13 -7.64 22.51 15.78
CA GLN A 13 -7.65 23.72 14.96
C GLN A 13 -6.27 24.02 14.38
N ILE A 14 -5.19 23.73 15.12
CA ILE A 14 -3.81 23.83 14.64
C ILE A 14 -3.54 22.78 13.56
N ASN A 15 -4.10 21.55 13.65
CA ASN A 15 -3.97 20.54 12.61
C ASN A 15 -4.79 20.88 11.36
N ARG A 16 -5.98 21.47 11.50
CA ARG A 16 -6.73 22.03 10.37
C ARG A 16 -5.95 23.16 9.67
N TRP A 17 -5.17 23.92 10.44
CA TRP A 17 -4.24 24.89 9.89
C TRP A 17 -3.05 24.25 9.15
N ARG A 18 -2.56 23.07 9.58
CA ARG A 18 -1.53 22.31 8.84
C ARG A 18 -2.04 21.82 7.48
N LEU A 19 -3.32 21.48 7.37
CA LEU A 19 -3.95 21.12 6.09
C LEU A 19 -4.05 22.33 5.15
N LEU A 20 -4.48 23.50 5.67
CA LEU A 20 -4.52 24.76 4.91
C LEU A 20 -3.15 25.19 4.38
N ARG A 21 -2.07 24.77 5.03
CA ARG A 21 -0.70 25.05 4.64
C ARG A 21 -0.30 24.39 3.31
N ARG A 22 -1.01 23.35 2.86
CA ARG A 22 -0.69 22.53 1.70
C ARG A 22 -1.44 22.93 0.42
N SER A 23 -2.40 23.82 0.48
CA SER A 23 -3.44 23.95 -0.53
C SER A 23 -3.41 25.21 -1.40
N PHE A 24 -2.46 26.10 -1.26
CA PHE A 24 -2.43 27.32 -2.07
C PHE A 24 -1.11 27.53 -2.78
N GLY A 25 -1.16 27.89 -4.07
CA GLY A 25 -0.04 28.31 -4.89
C GLY A 25 0.71 29.53 -4.32
N ASP A 26 1.78 30.00 -4.96
CA ASP A 26 2.73 30.94 -4.34
C ASP A 26 2.22 32.37 -4.12
N ASP A 27 1.13 32.82 -4.80
CA ASP A 27 0.78 34.22 -4.92
C ASP A 27 -0.38 34.74 -4.03
N HIS A 28 -0.92 33.92 -3.12
CA HIS A 28 -2.12 34.28 -2.32
C HIS A 28 -1.83 34.55 -0.84
N GLU A 29 -0.84 35.39 -0.48
CA GLU A 29 -0.51 35.67 0.91
C GLU A 29 -1.65 36.34 1.70
N GLU A 30 -2.40 37.25 1.07
CA GLU A 30 -3.58 37.88 1.73
C GLU A 30 -4.70 36.89 2.04
N GLU A 31 -4.98 35.99 1.12
CA GLU A 31 -6.03 34.98 1.28
C GLU A 31 -5.68 33.99 2.39
N ARG A 32 -4.41 33.63 2.50
CA ARG A 32 -3.86 32.80 3.58
C ARG A 32 -3.91 33.49 4.93
N TYR A 33 -3.62 34.78 4.98
CA TYR A 33 -3.77 35.55 6.19
C TYR A 33 -5.24 35.58 6.65
N ARG A 34 -6.19 35.77 5.71
CA ARG A 34 -7.64 35.68 5.98
C ARG A 34 -8.05 34.32 6.52
N VAL A 35 -7.50 33.24 5.97
CA VAL A 35 -7.76 31.87 6.46
C VAL A 35 -7.18 31.64 7.85
N ILE A 36 -5.95 32.06 8.10
CA ILE A 36 -5.33 32.01 9.46
C ILE A 36 -6.21 32.80 10.44
N GLN A 37 -6.65 33.99 10.08
CA GLN A 37 -7.55 34.78 10.89
C GLN A 37 -8.88 34.07 11.14
N ALA A 38 -9.50 33.48 10.13
CA ALA A 38 -10.76 32.73 10.24
C ALA A 38 -10.65 31.54 11.22
N VAL A 39 -9.54 30.82 11.18
CA VAL A 39 -9.26 29.72 12.12
C VAL A 39 -9.02 30.25 13.52
N VAL A 40 -8.22 31.30 13.67
CA VAL A 40 -7.89 31.90 14.98
C VAL A 40 -9.12 32.58 15.62
N ARG A 41 -10.03 33.17 14.83
CA ARG A 41 -11.30 33.73 15.33
C ARG A 41 -12.17 32.72 16.09
N ARG A 42 -12.05 31.43 15.76
CA ARG A 42 -12.81 30.33 16.40
C ARG A 42 -12.17 29.82 17.70
N ILE A 43 -10.99 30.30 18.05
CA ILE A 43 -10.32 29.93 19.31
C ILE A 43 -10.89 30.79 20.45
N PRO A 44 -11.19 30.21 21.62
CA PRO A 44 -11.72 30.97 22.76
C PRO A 44 -10.61 31.81 23.45
N LEU A 45 -10.17 32.84 22.78
CA LEU A 45 -9.20 33.83 23.25
C LEU A 45 -9.77 35.24 23.04
N GLY A 46 -9.32 36.19 23.84
CA GLY A 46 -9.65 37.60 23.61
C GLY A 46 -9.05 38.16 22.32
N ASP A 47 -9.67 39.17 21.72
CA ASP A 47 -9.34 39.66 20.37
C ASP A 47 -7.89 40.08 20.20
N GLY A 48 -7.29 40.70 21.20
CA GLY A 48 -5.85 41.07 21.18
C GLY A 48 -4.92 39.85 21.21
N ALA A 49 -5.33 38.76 21.85
CA ALA A 49 -4.58 37.47 21.83
C ALA A 49 -4.74 36.75 20.52
N LYS A 50 -5.94 36.81 19.91
CA LYS A 50 -6.21 36.25 18.57
C LYS A 50 -5.38 36.95 17.50
N SER A 51 -5.31 38.29 17.54
CA SER A 51 -4.52 39.07 16.60
C SER A 51 -3.03 38.73 16.71
N ARG A 52 -2.46 38.67 17.94
CA ARG A 52 -1.08 38.25 18.15
C ARG A 52 -0.80 36.83 17.68
N LEU A 53 -1.72 35.88 17.92
CA LEU A 53 -1.58 34.51 17.48
C LEU A 53 -1.64 34.42 15.95
N SER A 54 -2.56 35.13 15.28
CA SER A 54 -2.64 35.19 13.83
C SER A 54 -1.37 35.71 13.21
N ASN A 55 -0.87 36.85 13.72
CA ASN A 55 0.37 37.48 13.22
C ASN A 55 1.59 36.59 13.48
N TRP A 56 1.67 35.90 14.61
CA TRP A 56 2.79 35.00 14.93
C TRP A 56 2.74 33.72 14.02
N LEU A 57 1.56 33.15 13.82
CA LEU A 57 1.40 32.00 12.91
C LEU A 57 1.74 32.39 11.48
N PHE A 58 1.29 33.54 11.02
CA PHE A 58 1.58 34.05 9.69
C PHE A 58 3.06 34.37 9.52
N SER A 59 3.69 35.04 10.44
CA SER A 59 5.12 35.35 10.37
C SER A 59 5.99 34.08 10.36
N ARG A 60 5.66 33.09 11.17
CA ARG A 60 6.35 31.78 11.13
C ARG A 60 6.15 31.04 9.82
N PHE A 61 4.96 31.15 9.24
CA PHE A 61 4.68 30.54 7.95
C PHE A 61 5.50 31.22 6.83
N VAL A 62 5.50 32.54 6.77
CA VAL A 62 6.29 33.32 5.81
C VAL A 62 7.78 33.04 5.97
N GLN A 63 8.31 33.05 7.22
CA GLN A 63 9.71 32.74 7.50
C GLN A 63 10.10 31.33 7.05
N LYS A 64 9.25 30.33 7.28
CA LYS A 64 9.55 28.96 6.85
C LYS A 64 9.55 28.82 5.33
N ARG A 65 8.64 29.51 4.64
CA ARG A 65 8.62 29.56 3.17
C ARG A 65 9.84 30.24 2.60
N ALA A 66 10.20 31.40 3.16
CA ALA A 66 11.41 32.10 2.77
C ALA A 66 12.66 31.22 2.95
N ALA A 67 12.74 30.47 4.06
CA ALA A 67 13.82 29.53 4.29
C ALA A 67 13.85 28.38 3.26
N ILE A 68 12.69 27.81 2.89
CA ILE A 68 12.62 26.77 1.86
C ILE A 68 12.99 27.33 0.49
N ARG A 69 12.48 28.49 0.09
CA ARG A 69 12.87 29.17 -1.17
C ARG A 69 14.37 29.43 -1.22
N GLU A 70 14.96 29.91 -0.11
CA GLU A 70 16.40 30.13 -0.05
C GLU A 70 17.20 28.83 -0.15
N GLN A 71 16.75 27.73 0.48
CA GLN A 71 17.36 26.42 0.31
C GLN A 71 17.31 25.93 -1.14
N ILE A 72 16.17 26.13 -1.83
CA ILE A 72 16.03 25.80 -3.25
C ILE A 72 17.01 26.64 -4.08
N ARG A 73 17.05 27.97 -3.87
CA ARG A 73 17.95 28.88 -4.59
C ARG A 73 19.43 28.52 -4.39
N VAL A 74 19.83 28.18 -3.17
CA VAL A 74 21.20 27.73 -2.87
C VAL A 74 21.53 26.41 -3.58
N ALA A 75 20.57 25.49 -3.61
CA ALA A 75 20.73 24.20 -4.30
C ALA A 75 20.83 24.41 -5.82
N GLN A 76 19.96 25.24 -6.40
CA GLN A 76 20.00 25.62 -7.82
C GLN A 76 21.35 26.27 -8.20
N ALA A 77 21.87 27.19 -7.40
CA ALA A 77 23.17 27.80 -7.64
C ALA A 77 24.33 26.78 -7.64
N LYS A 78 24.22 25.72 -6.84
CA LYS A 78 25.21 24.61 -6.86
C LYS A 78 25.11 23.78 -8.16
N TRP A 79 23.89 23.55 -8.63
CA TRP A 79 23.68 22.86 -9.92
C TRP A 79 24.23 23.69 -11.08
N ASP A 80 23.90 25.00 -11.13
CA ASP A 80 24.44 25.91 -12.11
C ASP A 80 25.99 25.88 -12.12
N ALA A 81 26.63 26.06 -10.95
CA ALA A 81 28.09 26.04 -10.86
C ALA A 81 28.70 24.69 -11.32
N ARG A 82 28.12 23.56 -10.90
CA ARG A 82 28.55 22.22 -11.31
C ARG A 82 28.38 22.02 -12.81
N GLY A 83 27.19 22.34 -13.32
CA GLY A 83 26.85 22.18 -14.72
C GLY A 83 27.69 23.07 -15.63
N GLN A 84 27.93 24.35 -15.27
CA GLN A 84 28.78 25.26 -16.03
C GLN A 84 30.23 24.73 -16.10
N LEU A 85 30.80 24.33 -14.94
CA LEU A 85 32.15 23.77 -14.90
C LEU A 85 32.26 22.53 -15.79
N ARG A 86 31.29 21.61 -15.72
CA ARG A 86 31.27 20.38 -16.53
C ARG A 86 31.11 20.68 -18.02
N LEU A 87 30.27 21.64 -18.37
CA LEU A 87 30.09 22.09 -19.76
C LEU A 87 31.38 22.70 -20.30
N ASP A 88 32.05 23.56 -19.52
CA ASP A 88 33.34 24.15 -19.92
C ASP A 88 34.39 23.07 -20.21
N GLN A 89 34.49 22.06 -19.32
CA GLN A 89 35.41 20.93 -19.50
C GLN A 89 35.11 20.11 -20.77
N LEU A 90 33.81 19.79 -21.01
CA LEU A 90 33.38 19.05 -22.18
C LEU A 90 33.66 19.79 -23.49
N LEU A 91 33.37 21.10 -23.52
CA LEU A 91 33.53 21.91 -24.73
C LEU A 91 35.00 22.23 -25.01
N ALA A 92 35.84 22.38 -23.97
CA ALA A 92 37.29 22.61 -24.15
C ALA A 92 38.04 21.32 -24.51
N GLY A 93 37.53 20.16 -24.18
CA GLY A 93 38.15 18.85 -24.40
C GLY A 93 37.75 18.19 -25.71
N SER A 94 38.37 17.04 -26.00
CA SER A 94 38.04 16.14 -27.13
C SER A 94 36.95 15.13 -26.78
N GLU A 95 36.41 15.15 -25.55
CA GLU A 95 35.40 14.23 -25.09
C GLU A 95 34.13 14.34 -25.94
N ILE A 96 33.54 13.20 -26.27
CA ILE A 96 32.24 13.04 -26.92
C ILE A 96 31.39 12.13 -26.05
N LEU A 97 30.16 12.52 -25.79
CA LEU A 97 29.20 11.70 -25.05
C LEU A 97 28.52 10.75 -26.04
N ALA A 98 28.84 9.46 -25.92
CA ALA A 98 28.26 8.43 -26.78
C ALA A 98 26.89 8.01 -26.19
N ILE A 99 25.82 8.31 -26.90
CA ILE A 99 24.47 7.88 -26.61
C ILE A 99 24.25 6.52 -27.28
N GLY A 100 23.81 5.52 -26.54
CA GLY A 100 23.47 4.22 -27.09
C GLY A 100 22.43 4.36 -28.21
N ASN A 101 22.73 3.86 -29.40
CA ASN A 101 21.77 3.82 -30.50
C ASN A 101 21.32 2.36 -30.69
N HIS A 102 20.11 2.08 -30.33
CA HIS A 102 19.49 0.76 -30.45
C HIS A 102 18.54 0.72 -31.66
N ASP A 103 18.63 -0.36 -32.45
CA ASP A 103 17.78 -0.52 -33.64
C ASP A 103 16.29 -0.62 -33.26
N SER A 104 16.00 -1.22 -32.12
CA SER A 104 14.65 -1.38 -31.56
C SER A 104 14.63 -0.87 -30.10
N PRO A 105 14.53 0.46 -29.90
CA PRO A 105 14.49 1.00 -28.55
C PRO A 105 13.18 0.65 -27.85
N VAL A 106 13.24 0.32 -26.58
CA VAL A 106 12.07 0.14 -25.71
C VAL A 106 11.44 1.51 -25.43
N VAL A 107 12.27 2.53 -25.17
CA VAL A 107 11.79 3.87 -24.82
C VAL A 107 12.48 4.94 -25.68
N SER A 108 11.69 5.89 -26.19
CA SER A 108 12.19 7.14 -26.76
C SER A 108 12.16 8.22 -25.67
N ILE A 109 13.31 8.65 -25.19
CA ILE A 109 13.45 9.73 -24.23
C ILE A 109 13.46 11.04 -24.99
N ILE A 110 12.48 11.90 -24.72
CA ILE A 110 12.25 13.17 -25.42
C ILE A 110 12.60 14.31 -24.47
N LEU A 111 13.62 15.08 -24.83
CA LEU A 111 14.03 16.32 -24.17
C LEU A 111 13.70 17.51 -25.08
N VAL A 112 12.99 18.50 -24.52
CA VAL A 112 12.85 19.81 -25.17
C VAL A 112 13.76 20.79 -24.46
N THR A 113 14.72 21.37 -25.20
CA THR A 113 15.67 22.33 -24.61
C THR A 113 15.52 23.70 -25.27
N ARG A 114 15.64 24.74 -24.48
CA ARG A 114 15.81 26.12 -24.91
C ARG A 114 16.78 26.82 -23.98
N ASN A 115 18.02 27.00 -24.46
CA ASN A 115 19.09 27.55 -23.64
C ASN A 115 19.41 26.63 -22.42
N LYS A 116 20.22 27.13 -21.48
CA LYS A 116 20.62 26.38 -20.30
C LYS A 116 21.38 25.09 -20.61
N ALA A 117 22.27 25.15 -21.61
CA ALA A 117 23.10 24.00 -22.05
C ALA A 117 23.69 23.18 -20.91
N HIS A 118 24.11 23.80 -19.82
CA HIS A 118 24.70 23.14 -18.64
C HIS A 118 23.70 22.26 -17.89
N LEU A 119 22.41 22.61 -17.84
CA LEU A 119 21.36 21.77 -17.20
C LEU A 119 21.01 20.61 -18.15
N THR A 120 20.88 20.87 -19.44
CA THR A 120 20.68 19.82 -20.45
C THR A 120 21.81 18.78 -20.41
N LEU A 121 23.07 19.22 -20.24
CA LEU A 121 24.22 18.29 -20.06
C LEU A 121 24.03 17.43 -18.83
N LEU A 122 23.70 17.97 -17.67
CA LEU A 122 23.49 17.19 -16.44
C LEU A 122 22.36 16.17 -16.62
N THR A 123 21.28 16.54 -17.30
CA THR A 123 20.17 15.62 -17.61
C THR A 123 20.64 14.49 -18.51
N VAL A 124 21.38 14.77 -19.59
CA VAL A 124 21.94 13.75 -20.47
C VAL A 124 22.89 12.81 -19.72
N GLU A 125 23.77 13.34 -18.87
CA GLU A 125 24.67 12.51 -18.05
C GLU A 125 23.87 11.60 -17.10
N SER A 126 22.78 12.06 -16.50
CA SER A 126 21.94 11.22 -15.66
C SER A 126 21.23 10.10 -16.45
N ILE A 127 20.88 10.34 -17.71
CA ILE A 127 20.34 9.30 -18.59
C ILE A 127 21.40 8.24 -18.87
N LEU A 128 22.61 8.66 -19.23
CA LEU A 128 23.74 7.75 -19.52
C LEU A 128 24.11 6.89 -18.30
N GLU A 129 24.02 7.47 -17.10
CA GLU A 129 24.40 6.79 -15.86
C GLU A 129 23.32 5.81 -15.34
N HIS A 130 22.03 6.13 -15.55
CA HIS A 130 20.95 5.49 -14.80
C HIS A 130 19.93 4.73 -15.63
N VAL A 131 19.97 4.80 -16.96
CA VAL A 131 19.04 4.06 -17.83
C VAL A 131 19.70 2.80 -18.37
N SER A 132 19.13 1.65 -18.06
CA SER A 132 19.66 0.34 -18.44
C SER A 132 18.88 -0.36 -19.56
N VAL A 133 17.64 0.06 -19.82
CA VAL A 133 16.83 -0.47 -20.93
C VAL A 133 17.31 0.10 -22.28
N PRO A 134 17.12 -0.62 -23.41
CA PRO A 134 17.38 -0.07 -24.73
C PRO A 134 16.57 1.21 -24.99
N TYR A 135 17.24 2.31 -25.28
CA TYR A 135 16.59 3.59 -25.52
C TYR A 135 17.15 4.33 -26.74
N GLU A 136 16.39 5.28 -27.28
CA GLU A 136 16.88 6.37 -28.10
C GLU A 136 16.70 7.70 -27.38
N LEU A 137 17.65 8.61 -27.54
CA LEU A 137 17.56 9.96 -27.00
C LEU A 137 17.23 10.93 -28.13
N MET A 138 16.10 11.62 -27.97
CA MET A 138 15.62 12.64 -28.89
C MET A 138 15.66 14.01 -28.21
N ILE A 139 16.35 14.98 -28.84
CA ILE A 139 16.46 16.33 -28.29
C ILE A 139 15.88 17.32 -29.29
N VAL A 140 14.89 18.08 -28.86
CA VAL A 140 14.35 19.20 -29.63
C VAL A 140 14.97 20.49 -29.14
N ASP A 141 15.88 21.04 -29.90
CA ASP A 141 16.42 22.39 -29.66
C ASP A 141 15.39 23.41 -30.16
N ASN A 142 14.72 24.05 -29.21
CA ASN A 142 13.56 24.90 -29.46
C ASN A 142 13.97 26.39 -29.64
N GLY A 143 14.98 26.63 -30.50
CA GLY A 143 15.51 27.94 -30.80
C GLY A 143 16.41 28.51 -29.71
N SER A 144 17.44 27.76 -29.36
CA SER A 144 18.48 28.20 -28.41
C SER A 144 19.45 29.18 -29.06
N ASP A 145 19.95 30.13 -28.26
CA ASP A 145 20.93 31.14 -28.66
C ASP A 145 22.18 31.19 -27.75
N ASP A 146 22.29 30.20 -26.82
CA ASP A 146 23.45 29.97 -25.95
C ASP A 146 24.38 28.88 -26.48
N ARG A 147 25.17 28.26 -25.59
CA ARG A 147 26.09 27.15 -25.94
C ARG A 147 25.40 25.79 -26.20
N THR A 148 24.07 25.77 -26.28
CA THR A 148 23.31 24.51 -26.50
C THR A 148 23.73 23.87 -27.83
N HIS A 149 23.92 24.60 -28.90
CA HIS A 149 24.37 24.04 -30.16
C HIS A 149 25.72 23.32 -30.03
N ALA A 150 26.68 23.95 -29.35
CA ALA A 150 28.01 23.35 -29.10
C ALA A 150 27.93 22.08 -28.24
N LEU A 151 27.02 22.06 -27.29
CA LEU A 151 26.74 20.86 -26.49
C LEU A 151 26.17 19.74 -27.38
N LEU A 152 25.15 20.05 -28.17
CA LEU A 152 24.46 19.05 -29.00
C LEU A 152 25.39 18.41 -30.04
N ASP A 153 26.40 19.15 -30.54
CA ASP A 153 27.42 18.62 -31.44
C ASP A 153 28.39 17.65 -30.75
N LYS A 154 28.43 17.61 -29.39
CA LYS A 154 29.19 16.64 -28.59
C LYS A 154 28.39 15.36 -28.26
N LEU A 155 27.11 15.27 -28.60
CA LEU A 155 26.25 14.12 -28.33
C LEU A 155 26.18 13.18 -29.53
N GLN A 156 27.03 12.17 -29.57
CA GLN A 156 27.03 11.18 -30.65
C GLN A 156 25.93 10.13 -30.43
N GLY A 157 25.04 9.95 -31.41
CA GLY A 157 23.96 8.96 -31.35
C GLY A 157 22.61 9.54 -30.92
N ALA A 158 22.56 10.74 -30.35
CA ALA A 158 21.30 11.44 -30.10
C ALA A 158 20.65 11.93 -31.42
N ARG A 159 19.34 11.87 -31.51
CA ARG A 159 18.56 12.46 -32.62
C ARG A 159 18.17 13.88 -32.25
N VAL A 160 18.75 14.87 -32.95
CA VAL A 160 18.52 16.30 -32.69
C VAL A 160 17.59 16.88 -33.75
N LEU A 161 16.47 17.46 -33.28
CA LEU A 161 15.56 18.29 -34.09
C LEU A 161 15.80 19.74 -33.71
N ARG A 162 15.98 20.63 -34.72
CA ARG A 162 16.30 22.04 -34.46
C ARG A 162 15.18 22.95 -35.00
N ASN A 163 14.58 23.73 -34.13
CA ASN A 163 13.62 24.77 -34.47
C ASN A 163 14.34 26.13 -34.61
N ALA A 164 14.00 26.89 -35.64
CA ALA A 164 14.55 28.22 -35.79
C ALA A 164 14.05 29.22 -34.74
N VAL A 165 12.85 28.98 -34.23
CA VAL A 165 12.18 29.78 -33.19
C VAL A 165 11.52 28.87 -32.16
N ASN A 166 11.24 29.41 -30.98
CA ASN A 166 10.54 28.67 -29.94
C ASN A 166 9.09 28.34 -30.38
N ALA A 167 8.83 27.08 -30.67
CA ALA A 167 7.51 26.56 -31.03
C ALA A 167 6.59 26.31 -29.83
N GLY A 168 7.11 26.38 -28.60
CA GLY A 168 6.41 25.95 -27.36
C GLY A 168 6.77 24.53 -26.95
N PHE A 169 6.44 24.14 -25.72
CA PHE A 169 6.79 22.84 -25.16
C PHE A 169 5.99 21.70 -25.79
N GLY A 170 4.64 21.81 -25.79
CA GLY A 170 3.76 20.78 -26.37
C GLY A 170 4.05 20.50 -27.84
N PRO A 171 4.08 21.51 -28.72
CA PRO A 171 4.44 21.34 -30.15
C PRO A 171 5.82 20.71 -30.36
N ALA A 172 6.82 21.08 -29.57
CA ALA A 172 8.16 20.48 -29.65
C ALA A 172 8.16 19.00 -29.23
N CYS A 173 7.43 18.65 -28.18
CA CYS A 173 7.23 17.25 -27.79
C CYS A 173 6.54 16.45 -28.90
N MET A 174 5.51 17.00 -29.53
CA MET A 174 4.79 16.37 -30.66
C MET A 174 5.70 16.11 -31.86
N GLN A 175 6.60 17.06 -32.20
CA GLN A 175 7.59 16.87 -33.27
C GLN A 175 8.46 15.63 -33.03
N ALA A 176 8.97 15.45 -31.82
CA ALA A 176 9.78 14.27 -31.46
C ALA A 176 8.93 13.00 -31.43
N ALA A 177 7.76 13.03 -30.80
CA ALA A 177 6.87 11.88 -30.64
C ALA A 177 6.41 11.28 -31.99
N ASN A 178 6.23 12.12 -33.01
CA ASN A 178 5.84 11.67 -34.34
C ASN A 178 6.90 10.87 -35.09
N VAL A 179 8.18 11.05 -34.74
CA VAL A 179 9.31 10.35 -35.40
C VAL A 179 10.02 9.39 -34.44
N ALA A 180 9.53 9.26 -33.21
CA ALA A 180 10.04 8.34 -32.21
C ALA A 180 9.77 6.87 -32.58
N ARG A 181 10.76 5.98 -32.30
CA ARG A 181 10.73 4.56 -32.66
C ARG A 181 10.45 3.65 -31.45
N GLY A 182 10.59 4.18 -30.23
CA GLY A 182 10.35 3.42 -29.00
C GLY A 182 8.91 2.95 -28.86
N GLU A 183 8.75 1.83 -28.19
CA GLU A 183 7.43 1.33 -27.77
C GLU A 183 6.76 2.29 -26.80
N TYR A 184 7.57 2.94 -25.96
CA TYR A 184 7.15 3.96 -24.99
C TYR A 184 7.81 5.29 -25.30
N LEU A 185 7.09 6.38 -25.02
CA LEU A 185 7.60 7.75 -25.02
C LEU A 185 7.83 8.17 -23.57
N CYS A 186 9.01 8.69 -23.27
CA CYS A 186 9.35 9.31 -21.98
C CYS A 186 9.57 10.80 -22.21
N PHE A 187 8.64 11.63 -21.79
CA PHE A 187 8.84 13.07 -21.74
C PHE A 187 9.64 13.39 -20.47
N LEU A 188 10.73 14.09 -20.64
CA LEU A 188 11.64 14.46 -19.55
C LEU A 188 12.10 15.91 -19.76
N ASN A 189 11.98 16.75 -18.74
CA ASN A 189 12.48 18.13 -18.83
C ASN A 189 14.00 18.14 -18.92
N ASN A 190 14.54 19.12 -19.66
CA ASN A 190 15.99 19.28 -19.83
C ASN A 190 16.74 19.76 -18.58
N ASP A 191 16.04 19.98 -17.48
CA ASP A 191 16.54 20.36 -16.16
C ASP A 191 16.10 19.36 -15.07
N ALA A 192 15.85 18.10 -15.45
CA ALA A 192 15.40 17.02 -14.60
C ALA A 192 16.39 15.85 -14.63
N LEU A 193 16.93 15.47 -13.47
CA LEU A 193 17.88 14.36 -13.33
C LEU A 193 17.14 13.09 -12.92
N LEU A 194 17.40 12.00 -13.62
CA LEU A 194 16.90 10.67 -13.27
C LEU A 194 17.67 10.10 -12.07
N SER A 195 16.97 9.48 -11.15
CA SER A 195 17.58 8.58 -10.16
C SER A 195 17.76 7.17 -10.73
N PRO A 196 18.68 6.33 -10.18
CA PRO A 196 18.89 4.96 -10.65
C PRO A 196 17.58 4.18 -10.75
N GLY A 197 17.32 3.56 -11.91
CA GLY A 197 16.17 2.70 -12.15
C GLY A 197 14.81 3.42 -12.29
N ALA A 198 14.78 4.74 -12.45
CA ALA A 198 13.53 5.52 -12.53
C ALA A 198 12.67 5.13 -13.74
N ILE A 199 13.27 4.99 -14.92
CA ILE A 199 12.56 4.56 -16.14
C ILE A 199 12.07 3.12 -16.00
N GLU A 200 12.91 2.22 -15.54
CA GLU A 200 12.60 0.80 -15.33
C GLU A 200 11.44 0.62 -14.34
N ALA A 201 11.43 1.41 -13.26
CA ALA A 201 10.34 1.39 -12.29
C ALA A 201 9.00 1.85 -12.90
N ALA A 202 9.03 2.88 -13.73
CA ALA A 202 7.84 3.35 -14.42
C ALA A 202 7.35 2.35 -15.48
N LEU A 203 8.25 1.77 -16.29
CA LEU A 203 7.91 0.78 -17.33
C LEU A 203 7.23 -0.48 -16.78
N LYS A 204 7.58 -0.93 -15.57
CA LYS A 204 6.95 -2.08 -14.91
C LYS A 204 5.45 -1.92 -14.62
N ASN A 205 4.88 -0.75 -14.87
CA ASN A 205 3.45 -0.49 -14.65
C ASN A 205 2.58 -0.73 -15.90
N PHE A 206 3.18 -1.03 -17.04
CA PHE A 206 2.48 -1.29 -18.31
C PHE A 206 2.26 -2.80 -18.59
N ASP A 207 2.14 -3.61 -17.54
CA ASP A 207 1.81 -5.03 -17.59
C ASP A 207 0.35 -5.30 -17.98
N SER A 208 -0.49 -4.27 -17.99
CA SER A 208 -1.89 -4.31 -18.44
C SER A 208 -2.19 -3.17 -19.41
N ASN A 209 -3.04 -3.45 -20.41
CA ASN A 209 -3.48 -2.47 -21.40
C ASN A 209 -4.37 -1.34 -20.81
N SER A 210 -4.59 -1.35 -19.50
CA SER A 210 -5.42 -0.34 -18.83
C SER A 210 -4.63 0.88 -18.33
N VAL A 211 -3.31 0.92 -18.54
CA VAL A 211 -2.45 2.03 -18.11
C VAL A 211 -2.08 2.88 -19.31
N GLY A 212 -2.47 4.14 -19.30
CA GLY A 212 -2.21 5.11 -20.36
C GLY A 212 -0.97 5.96 -20.11
N ALA A 213 -0.67 6.32 -18.87
CA ALA A 213 0.52 7.08 -18.51
C ALA A 213 1.01 6.75 -17.10
N VAL A 214 2.32 6.93 -16.87
CA VAL A 214 2.98 6.78 -15.57
C VAL A 214 3.87 7.99 -15.34
N GLY A 215 3.68 8.65 -14.19
CA GLY A 215 4.57 9.70 -13.70
C GLY A 215 5.32 9.28 -12.44
N GLY A 216 6.39 9.98 -12.12
CA GLY A 216 7.28 9.70 -11.00
C GLY A 216 7.13 10.64 -9.81
N LYS A 217 7.92 10.38 -8.79
CA LYS A 217 8.14 11.26 -7.65
C LYS A 217 9.11 12.38 -8.05
N VAL A 218 8.63 13.59 -8.13
CA VAL A 218 9.45 14.75 -8.50
C VAL A 218 9.90 15.49 -7.26
N LEU A 219 11.20 15.64 -7.12
CA LEU A 219 11.86 16.36 -6.04
C LEU A 219 12.39 17.71 -6.56
N LEU A 220 12.34 18.72 -5.71
CA LEU A 220 12.99 20.00 -5.94
C LEU A 220 14.52 19.88 -5.82
N ALA A 221 15.27 20.83 -6.33
CA ALA A 221 16.73 20.86 -6.28
C ALA A 221 17.33 20.67 -4.87
N ASN A 222 16.60 21.04 -3.82
CA ASN A 222 16.99 20.86 -2.42
C ASN A 222 16.59 19.50 -1.83
N GLY A 223 16.01 18.60 -2.62
CA GLY A 223 15.55 17.28 -2.19
C GLY A 223 14.16 17.25 -1.53
N ALA A 224 13.51 18.39 -1.32
CA ALA A 224 12.12 18.40 -0.88
C ALA A 224 11.18 17.95 -2.00
N LEU A 225 9.99 17.48 -1.66
CA LEU A 225 9.01 17.03 -2.66
C LEU A 225 8.52 18.22 -3.50
N GLN A 226 8.54 18.11 -4.82
CA GLN A 226 7.80 18.98 -5.72
C GLN A 226 6.38 18.46 -5.88
N GLU A 227 6.26 17.20 -6.29
CA GLU A 227 4.98 16.52 -6.44
C GLU A 227 5.12 15.00 -6.32
N ALA A 228 4.08 14.38 -5.77
CA ALA A 228 3.88 12.94 -5.77
C ALA A 228 2.55 12.65 -6.48
N GLY A 229 2.55 12.76 -7.82
CA GLY A 229 1.32 12.83 -8.62
C GLY A 229 0.52 14.10 -8.36
N SER A 230 -0.48 14.36 -9.17
CA SER A 230 -1.19 15.63 -9.16
C SER A 230 -2.70 15.44 -9.27
N MET A 231 -3.44 16.40 -8.76
CA MET A 231 -4.92 16.41 -8.76
C MET A 231 -5.47 17.61 -9.51
N VAL A 232 -6.63 17.43 -10.10
CA VAL A 232 -7.41 18.47 -10.77
C VAL A 232 -8.64 18.77 -9.93
N TRP A 233 -8.94 20.05 -9.74
CA TRP A 233 -10.08 20.49 -8.97
C TRP A 233 -11.30 20.79 -9.85
N SER A 234 -12.48 20.89 -9.26
CA SER A 234 -13.74 21.16 -9.98
C SER A 234 -13.79 22.51 -10.71
N ASP A 235 -12.91 23.44 -10.38
CA ASP A 235 -12.75 24.73 -11.07
C ASP A 235 -11.69 24.67 -12.18
N GLY A 236 -11.14 23.49 -12.46
CA GLY A 236 -10.08 23.26 -13.45
C GLY A 236 -8.69 23.68 -13.00
N SER A 237 -8.53 24.16 -11.79
CA SER A 237 -7.20 24.36 -11.22
C SER A 237 -6.52 23.02 -10.88
N ALA A 238 -5.20 23.00 -10.92
CA ALA A 238 -4.41 21.78 -10.70
C ALA A 238 -3.45 21.96 -9.52
N LEU A 239 -3.15 20.87 -8.81
CA LEU A 239 -2.28 20.89 -7.63
C LEU A 239 -1.37 19.67 -7.59
N GLY A 240 -0.05 19.88 -7.59
CA GLY A 240 0.96 18.86 -7.27
C GLY A 240 0.88 18.46 -5.79
N TYR A 241 0.70 17.16 -5.52
CA TYR A 241 0.52 16.68 -4.16
C TYR A 241 1.83 16.67 -3.37
N GLY A 242 1.82 17.31 -2.22
CA GLY A 242 2.91 17.22 -1.22
C GLY A 242 4.04 18.25 -1.37
N ARG A 243 3.89 19.30 -2.19
CA ARG A 243 4.94 20.28 -2.44
C ARG A 243 5.56 20.86 -1.15
N GLY A 244 6.89 20.77 -1.06
CA GLY A 244 7.69 21.24 0.08
C GLY A 244 7.70 20.33 1.30
N ASP A 245 7.08 19.13 1.21
CA ASP A 245 7.10 18.13 2.27
C ASP A 245 8.32 17.19 2.15
N ASP A 246 8.52 16.38 3.18
CA ASP A 246 9.52 15.32 3.22
C ASP A 246 9.09 14.15 2.29
N PRO A 247 9.84 13.82 1.24
CA PRO A 247 9.51 12.77 0.29
C PRO A 247 9.51 11.36 0.89
N SER A 248 10.09 11.16 2.07
CA SER A 248 10.13 9.87 2.77
C SER A 248 8.85 9.53 3.50
N LEU A 249 7.91 10.48 3.64
CA LEU A 249 6.66 10.23 4.35
C LEU A 249 5.78 9.18 3.63
N PRO A 250 5.10 8.30 4.37
CA PRO A 250 4.34 7.18 3.82
C PRO A 250 3.36 7.53 2.71
N GLN A 251 2.66 8.66 2.84
CA GLN A 251 1.65 9.12 1.88
C GLN A 251 2.21 9.44 0.49
N TYR A 252 3.53 9.48 0.32
CA TYR A 252 4.23 9.71 -0.95
C TYR A 252 4.95 8.46 -1.47
N ASN A 253 4.82 7.30 -0.77
CA ASN A 253 5.60 6.10 -1.04
C ASN A 253 4.73 4.86 -1.32
N PHE A 254 3.62 5.04 -2.04
CA PHE A 254 2.80 3.96 -2.55
C PHE A 254 2.30 4.28 -3.97
N ARG A 255 2.12 3.24 -4.77
CA ARG A 255 1.60 3.36 -6.15
C ARG A 255 0.11 3.67 -6.12
N ARG A 256 -0.35 4.62 -6.94
CA ARG A 256 -1.77 4.95 -7.02
C ARG A 256 -2.17 5.60 -8.34
N PRO A 257 -3.45 5.49 -8.74
CA PRO A 257 -3.99 6.31 -9.81
C PRO A 257 -4.10 7.77 -9.36
N VAL A 258 -3.80 8.69 -10.27
CA VAL A 258 -3.83 10.15 -10.06
C VAL A 258 -4.52 10.83 -11.25
N ASP A 259 -5.02 12.05 -11.06
CA ASP A 259 -5.70 12.75 -12.15
C ASP A 259 -4.75 13.04 -13.31
N TYR A 260 -3.53 13.50 -12.99
CA TYR A 260 -2.49 13.67 -13.99
C TYR A 260 -1.09 13.55 -13.41
N CYS A 261 -0.11 13.38 -14.29
CA CYS A 261 1.30 13.49 -14.04
C CYS A 261 1.90 14.58 -14.92
N SER A 262 2.78 15.40 -14.34
CA SER A 262 3.48 16.42 -15.07
C SER A 262 4.44 15.84 -16.12
N ALA A 263 4.53 16.46 -17.28
CA ALA A 263 5.50 16.12 -18.31
C ALA A 263 6.96 16.44 -17.93
N VAL A 264 7.21 16.91 -16.71
CA VAL A 264 8.57 16.89 -16.12
C VAL A 264 9.17 15.50 -16.18
N PHE A 265 8.36 14.47 -15.90
CA PHE A 265 8.64 13.06 -16.15
C PHE A 265 7.33 12.29 -16.34
N MET A 266 7.05 11.90 -17.56
CA MET A 266 5.89 11.09 -17.90
C MET A 266 6.24 10.05 -18.95
N ILE A 267 5.89 8.78 -18.69
CA ILE A 267 6.00 7.69 -19.66
C ILE A 267 4.61 7.27 -20.13
N THR A 268 4.44 7.08 -21.45
CA THR A 268 3.19 6.64 -22.07
C THR A 268 3.50 5.70 -23.23
N PRO A 269 2.67 4.69 -23.53
CA PRO A 269 2.85 3.87 -24.73
C PRO A 269 2.72 4.74 -25.99
N ALA A 270 3.66 4.62 -26.92
CA ALA A 270 3.71 5.47 -28.12
C ALA A 270 2.44 5.34 -28.99
N HIS A 271 1.86 4.14 -29.08
CA HIS A 271 0.60 3.92 -29.79
C HIS A 271 -0.59 4.61 -29.12
N VAL A 272 -0.66 4.61 -27.78
CA VAL A 272 -1.70 5.31 -27.00
C VAL A 272 -1.59 6.82 -27.20
N PHE A 273 -0.35 7.36 -27.08
CA PHE A 273 -0.12 8.79 -27.29
C PHE A 273 -0.58 9.26 -28.66
N ARG A 274 -0.22 8.51 -29.72
CA ARG A 274 -0.64 8.85 -31.10
C ARG A 274 -2.14 8.66 -31.34
N GLN A 275 -2.72 7.58 -30.79
CA GLN A 275 -4.14 7.26 -30.96
C GLN A 275 -5.04 8.34 -30.35
N TYR A 276 -4.67 8.87 -29.18
CA TYR A 276 -5.49 9.84 -28.45
C TYR A 276 -5.03 11.30 -28.65
N GLY A 277 -4.23 11.57 -29.71
CA GLY A 277 -3.91 12.92 -30.18
C GLY A 277 -2.76 13.62 -29.42
N GLY A 278 -2.15 12.98 -28.42
CA GLY A 278 -1.00 13.54 -27.71
C GLY A 278 -1.28 14.89 -27.04
N PHE A 279 -0.29 15.77 -27.04
CA PHE A 279 -0.43 17.11 -26.47
C PHE A 279 -1.17 18.04 -27.42
N SER A 280 -2.28 18.61 -26.95
CA SER A 280 -3.14 19.47 -27.75
C SER A 280 -2.48 20.83 -28.03
N GLU A 281 -2.53 21.28 -29.30
CA GLU A 281 -2.07 22.61 -29.70
C GLU A 281 -2.86 23.75 -29.05
N GLU A 282 -4.06 23.47 -28.53
CA GLU A 282 -4.91 24.44 -27.83
C GLU A 282 -4.21 25.05 -26.59
N PHE A 283 -3.27 24.30 -25.99
CA PHE A 283 -2.49 24.74 -24.85
C PHE A 283 -1.06 25.17 -25.19
N ALA A 284 -0.81 25.51 -26.47
CA ALA A 284 0.47 26.13 -26.85
C ALA A 284 0.58 27.55 -26.25
N PRO A 285 1.78 28.01 -25.83
CA PRO A 285 3.05 27.31 -25.97
C PRO A 285 3.38 26.35 -24.80
N ALA A 286 2.74 26.44 -23.63
CA ALA A 286 3.00 25.61 -22.48
C ALA A 286 1.88 25.70 -21.43
N TYR A 287 1.85 24.76 -20.49
CA TYR A 287 0.92 24.55 -19.38
C TYR A 287 -0.45 23.99 -19.80
N TYR A 288 -0.93 22.98 -19.06
CA TYR A 288 -2.15 22.22 -19.27
C TYR A 288 -2.13 21.19 -20.42
N GLU A 289 -1.12 21.12 -21.26
CA GLU A 289 -1.01 20.09 -22.31
C GLU A 289 -0.92 18.67 -21.73
N ASP A 290 -0.17 18.48 -20.66
CA ASP A 290 -0.01 17.23 -19.94
C ASP A 290 -1.28 16.86 -19.14
N THR A 291 -1.88 17.86 -18.50
CA THR A 291 -3.13 17.73 -17.75
C THR A 291 -4.28 17.34 -18.71
N ASP A 292 -4.38 18.00 -19.85
CA ASP A 292 -5.37 17.71 -20.89
C ASP A 292 -5.22 16.30 -21.46
N TYR A 293 -3.98 15.90 -21.76
CA TYR A 293 -3.69 14.54 -22.22
C TYR A 293 -4.10 13.50 -21.19
N CYS A 294 -3.77 13.69 -19.92
CA CYS A 294 -4.16 12.77 -18.87
C CYS A 294 -5.68 12.67 -18.68
N MET A 295 -6.40 13.80 -18.77
CA MET A 295 -7.87 13.81 -18.76
C MET A 295 -8.45 13.02 -19.95
N ASN A 296 -7.85 13.16 -21.12
CA ASN A 296 -8.25 12.42 -22.31
C ASN A 296 -8.02 10.90 -22.14
N LEU A 297 -6.92 10.47 -21.52
CA LEU A 297 -6.69 9.06 -21.17
C LEU A 297 -7.79 8.53 -20.27
N TRP A 298 -8.13 9.26 -19.21
CA TRP A 298 -9.21 8.88 -18.29
C TRP A 298 -10.57 8.79 -19.00
N GLN A 299 -10.88 9.70 -19.91
CA GLN A 299 -12.12 9.65 -20.69
C GLN A 299 -12.24 8.35 -21.52
N HIS A 300 -11.11 7.78 -21.93
CA HIS A 300 -11.06 6.54 -22.70
C HIS A 300 -10.81 5.29 -21.82
N GLY A 301 -10.99 5.39 -20.50
CA GLY A 301 -10.85 4.27 -19.57
C GLY A 301 -9.41 3.85 -19.27
N LEU A 302 -8.42 4.67 -19.65
CA LEU A 302 -7.00 4.42 -19.35
C LEU A 302 -6.58 5.16 -18.10
N ARG A 303 -5.88 4.47 -17.21
CA ARG A 303 -5.42 5.01 -15.93
C ARG A 303 -4.13 5.80 -16.09
N VAL A 304 -4.01 6.86 -15.32
CA VAL A 304 -2.76 7.59 -15.08
C VAL A 304 -2.25 7.20 -13.71
N LEU A 305 -1.02 6.68 -13.62
CA LEU A 305 -0.45 6.16 -12.39
C LEU A 305 0.72 7.01 -11.89
N TYR A 306 0.80 7.17 -10.59
CA TYR A 306 1.97 7.66 -9.88
C TYR A 306 2.80 6.47 -9.37
N GLU A 307 4.09 6.41 -9.74
CA GLU A 307 5.06 5.40 -9.31
C GLU A 307 6.12 6.03 -8.41
N PRO A 308 6.10 5.77 -7.10
CA PRO A 308 7.03 6.40 -6.16
C PRO A 308 8.49 5.97 -6.31
N ALA A 309 8.76 4.80 -6.91
CA ALA A 309 10.12 4.33 -7.16
C ALA A 309 10.78 5.05 -8.35
N ALA A 310 9.99 5.60 -9.28
CA ALA A 310 10.48 6.48 -10.33
C ALA A 310 10.74 7.87 -9.73
N THR A 311 11.97 8.12 -9.28
CA THR A 311 12.32 9.39 -8.61
C THR A 311 13.15 10.28 -9.53
N ILE A 312 12.76 11.54 -9.61
CA ILE A 312 13.36 12.57 -10.46
C ILE A 312 13.72 13.79 -9.61
N LEU A 313 14.89 14.35 -9.81
CA LEU A 313 15.32 15.58 -9.20
C LEU A 313 15.24 16.73 -10.22
N HIS A 314 14.39 17.72 -9.98
CA HIS A 314 14.06 18.79 -10.91
C HIS A 314 14.59 20.14 -10.44
N TYR A 315 15.29 20.85 -11.33
CA TYR A 315 15.81 22.18 -11.04
C TYR A 315 14.66 23.19 -10.86
N GLU A 316 13.63 23.05 -11.67
CA GLU A 316 12.45 23.94 -11.74
C GLU A 316 12.76 25.39 -12.15
N SER A 317 11.96 25.88 -13.08
CA SER A 317 12.01 27.28 -13.56
C SER A 317 13.25 27.65 -14.40
N ALA A 318 13.99 26.68 -14.95
CA ALA A 318 15.14 27.00 -15.81
C ALA A 318 14.74 27.72 -17.11
N SER A 319 13.59 27.35 -17.68
CA SER A 319 13.12 27.85 -18.99
C SER A 319 12.14 29.03 -18.92
N SER A 320 11.51 29.28 -17.75
CA SER A 320 10.55 30.37 -17.54
C SER A 320 11.26 31.58 -16.90
N GLY A 321 12.08 32.25 -17.69
CA GLY A 321 12.81 33.47 -17.27
C GLY A 321 11.94 34.68 -16.91
N ASP A 322 10.60 34.55 -16.97
CA ASP A 322 9.63 35.60 -16.66
C ASP A 322 8.42 34.99 -15.94
N ASN A 323 8.46 34.95 -14.60
CA ASN A 323 7.28 34.62 -13.77
C ASN A 323 6.07 35.53 -14.10
N ASP A 324 6.30 36.75 -14.60
CA ASP A 324 5.25 37.71 -14.97
C ASP A 324 4.42 37.23 -16.17
N ARG A 325 4.94 36.37 -17.04
CA ARG A 325 4.20 35.81 -18.19
C ARG A 325 3.57 34.44 -17.92
N ALA A 326 4.12 33.66 -17.02
CA ALA A 326 3.62 32.33 -16.71
C ALA A 326 2.24 32.39 -16.05
N THR A 327 2.04 33.25 -15.07
CA THR A 327 0.78 33.36 -14.32
C THR A 327 -0.44 33.74 -15.19
N PRO A 328 -0.37 34.79 -16.07
CA PRO A 328 -1.49 35.09 -16.97
C PRO A 328 -1.78 33.97 -18.00
N MET A 329 -0.74 33.30 -18.50
CA MET A 329 -0.89 32.18 -19.44
C MET A 329 -1.56 30.99 -18.77
N MET A 330 -1.12 30.61 -17.57
CA MET A 330 -1.75 29.55 -16.80
C MET A 330 -3.23 29.84 -16.52
N ALA A 331 -3.59 31.07 -16.16
CA ALA A 331 -4.99 31.45 -15.93
C ALA A 331 -5.83 31.38 -17.23
N ALA A 332 -5.28 31.78 -18.35
CA ALA A 332 -5.96 31.69 -19.68
C ALA A 332 -6.17 30.21 -20.04
N HIS A 333 -5.15 29.35 -19.86
CA HIS A 333 -5.25 27.93 -20.17
C HIS A 333 -6.15 27.18 -19.17
N GLN A 334 -6.17 27.55 -17.90
CA GLN A 334 -7.17 27.04 -16.94
C GLN A 334 -8.59 27.31 -17.43
N SER A 335 -8.87 28.52 -17.93
CA SER A 335 -10.21 28.85 -18.44
C SER A 335 -10.60 28.01 -19.65
N LYS A 336 -9.68 27.79 -20.61
CA LYS A 336 -9.88 26.88 -21.73
C LYS A 336 -10.11 25.45 -21.29
N PHE A 337 -9.25 24.95 -20.38
CA PHE A 337 -9.33 23.61 -19.82
C PHE A 337 -10.66 23.39 -19.11
N SER A 338 -11.09 24.34 -18.27
CA SER A 338 -12.37 24.27 -17.55
C SER A 338 -13.57 24.23 -18.51
N ALA A 339 -13.52 24.97 -19.58
CA ALA A 339 -14.58 24.95 -20.61
C ALA A 339 -14.62 23.61 -21.37
N LYS A 340 -13.44 23.09 -21.75
CA LYS A 340 -13.32 21.80 -22.47
C LYS A 340 -13.79 20.62 -21.60
N TRP A 341 -13.45 20.59 -20.32
CA TRP A 341 -13.70 19.47 -19.41
C TRP A 341 -14.83 19.69 -18.41
N GLN A 342 -15.74 20.65 -18.67
CA GLN A 342 -16.78 21.09 -17.74
C GLN A 342 -17.58 19.93 -17.11
N GLU A 343 -17.99 18.95 -17.90
CA GLU A 343 -18.77 17.79 -17.43
C GLU A 343 -17.94 16.89 -16.50
N ALA A 344 -16.72 16.57 -16.90
CA ALA A 344 -15.79 15.75 -16.09
C ALA A 344 -15.45 16.45 -14.77
N LEU A 345 -15.14 17.75 -14.83
CA LEU A 345 -14.80 18.58 -13.67
C LEU A 345 -15.95 18.68 -12.65
N GLY A 346 -17.19 18.55 -13.08
CA GLY A 346 -18.34 18.49 -12.17
C GLY A 346 -18.28 17.32 -11.17
N ARG A 347 -17.47 16.29 -11.46
CA ARG A 347 -17.26 15.12 -10.61
C ARG A 347 -16.04 15.26 -9.69
N HIS A 348 -15.15 16.22 -9.96
CA HIS A 348 -13.97 16.49 -9.12
C HIS A 348 -14.34 17.24 -7.83
N TYR A 349 -13.47 17.15 -6.85
CA TYR A 349 -13.61 17.87 -5.58
C TYR A 349 -13.34 19.37 -5.77
N ALA A 350 -13.99 20.19 -4.95
CA ALA A 350 -13.70 21.62 -4.85
C ALA A 350 -12.26 21.84 -4.29
N PRO A 351 -11.57 22.94 -4.68
CA PRO A 351 -10.20 23.24 -4.26
C PRO A 351 -10.14 23.64 -2.78
N GLU A 352 -10.51 22.71 -1.91
CA GLU A 352 -10.51 22.90 -0.45
C GLU A 352 -9.51 21.97 0.21
N PRO A 353 -8.77 22.43 1.24
CA PRO A 353 -7.79 21.62 1.96
C PRO A 353 -8.36 20.32 2.54
N ALA A 354 -9.62 20.34 2.96
CA ALA A 354 -10.30 19.16 3.51
C ALA A 354 -10.48 18.05 2.45
N ASN A 355 -10.46 18.39 1.18
CA ASN A 355 -10.65 17.47 0.07
C ASN A 355 -9.35 16.82 -0.41
N ILE A 356 -8.16 17.33 -0.02
CA ILE A 356 -6.86 16.83 -0.50
C ILE A 356 -6.71 15.33 -0.27
N CYS A 357 -7.08 14.83 0.92
CA CYS A 357 -6.96 13.42 1.26
C CYS A 357 -7.79 12.52 0.33
N ALA A 358 -8.97 12.99 -0.06
CA ALA A 358 -9.85 12.26 -0.97
C ALA A 358 -9.45 12.43 -2.45
N ALA A 359 -9.02 13.64 -2.83
CA ALA A 359 -8.72 14.00 -4.22
C ALA A 359 -7.38 13.46 -4.74
N ARG A 360 -6.41 13.22 -3.85
CA ARG A 360 -5.03 12.78 -4.21
C ARG A 360 -4.94 11.42 -4.90
N THR A 361 -6.03 10.66 -4.90
CA THR A 361 -6.13 9.35 -5.53
C THR A 361 -7.40 9.30 -6.38
N SER A 362 -7.24 9.12 -7.69
CA SER A 362 -8.33 9.01 -8.65
C SER A 362 -8.87 7.58 -8.62
N VAL A 363 -9.83 7.34 -7.74
CA VAL A 363 -10.44 6.03 -7.60
C VAL A 363 -11.69 5.91 -8.48
N HIS A 364 -11.97 4.69 -8.94
CA HIS A 364 -13.21 4.36 -9.63
C HIS A 364 -14.43 4.69 -8.75
N ALA A 365 -15.55 5.07 -9.36
CA ALA A 365 -16.78 5.43 -8.64
C ALA A 365 -17.30 4.33 -7.70
N SER A 366 -17.00 3.07 -8.00
CA SER A 366 -17.34 1.92 -7.16
C SER A 366 -16.30 1.58 -6.08
N ALA A 367 -15.12 2.20 -6.13
CA ALA A 367 -14.03 1.93 -5.18
C ALA A 367 -14.29 2.62 -3.84
N LEU A 368 -13.98 1.91 -2.75
CA LEU A 368 -14.08 2.42 -1.40
C LEU A 368 -12.71 2.88 -0.88
N ARG A 369 -12.72 3.87 0.00
CA ARG A 369 -11.55 4.29 0.79
C ARG A 369 -11.62 3.59 2.13
N ILE A 370 -10.69 2.67 2.38
CA ILE A 370 -10.69 1.78 3.54
C ILE A 370 -9.48 2.09 4.42
N VAL A 371 -9.70 2.41 5.68
CA VAL A 371 -8.66 2.50 6.71
C VAL A 371 -8.65 1.20 7.50
N TYR A 372 -7.64 0.37 7.28
CA TYR A 372 -7.44 -0.91 7.96
C TYR A 372 -6.46 -0.75 9.12
N ILE A 373 -6.83 -1.15 10.32
CA ILE A 373 -6.05 -0.99 11.55
C ILE A 373 -5.84 -2.35 12.20
N ASP A 374 -4.56 -2.71 12.43
CA ASP A 374 -4.16 -3.92 13.15
C ASP A 374 -3.03 -3.59 14.14
N ASP A 375 -2.57 -4.57 14.92
CA ASP A 375 -1.45 -4.42 15.86
C ASP A 375 -0.17 -4.00 15.14
N ARG A 376 0.09 -4.65 14.02
CA ARG A 376 1.26 -4.46 13.16
C ARG A 376 0.83 -4.41 11.71
N VAL A 377 1.68 -3.88 10.85
CA VAL A 377 1.55 -4.09 9.41
C VAL A 377 1.54 -5.60 9.15
N PRO A 378 0.47 -6.16 8.57
CA PRO A 378 0.33 -7.61 8.49
C PRO A 378 1.32 -8.21 7.49
N ARG A 379 2.11 -9.16 7.99
CA ARG A 379 3.09 -9.94 7.21
C ARG A 379 2.79 -11.43 7.35
N ARG A 380 2.98 -12.18 6.30
CA ARG A 380 2.71 -13.62 6.31
C ARG A 380 3.59 -14.41 7.28
N ASN A 381 4.78 -13.93 7.58
CA ASN A 381 5.76 -14.58 8.46
C ASN A 381 5.58 -14.28 9.96
N LEU A 382 4.64 -13.43 10.37
CA LEU A 382 4.44 -13.07 11.76
C LEU A 382 3.60 -14.09 12.56
N GLY A 383 2.88 -14.99 11.91
CA GLY A 383 1.95 -15.93 12.55
C GLY A 383 0.74 -15.23 13.19
N ALA A 384 0.01 -15.96 14.06
CA ALA A 384 -1.08 -15.42 14.91
C ALA A 384 -2.11 -14.51 14.18
N GLY A 385 -2.65 -14.94 13.04
CA GLY A 385 -3.71 -14.20 12.30
C GLY A 385 -3.20 -13.15 11.32
N PHE A 386 -1.94 -12.71 11.39
CA PHE A 386 -1.38 -11.75 10.44
C PHE A 386 -1.40 -12.21 8.97
N PRO A 387 -1.20 -13.50 8.63
CA PRO A 387 -1.42 -13.98 7.26
C PRO A 387 -2.82 -13.67 6.74
N ARG A 388 -3.86 -13.88 7.56
CA ARG A 388 -5.25 -13.56 7.19
C ARG A 388 -5.45 -12.06 7.03
N SER A 389 -4.92 -11.23 7.93
CA SER A 389 -4.96 -9.77 7.79
C SER A 389 -4.26 -9.30 6.52
N ASN A 390 -3.13 -9.92 6.15
CA ASN A 390 -2.44 -9.66 4.88
C ASN A 390 -3.32 -10.02 3.68
N ASP A 391 -3.97 -11.18 3.71
CA ASP A 391 -4.90 -11.62 2.65
C ASP A 391 -6.09 -10.66 2.50
N ILE A 392 -6.66 -10.16 3.61
CA ILE A 392 -7.74 -9.16 3.58
C ILE A 392 -7.27 -7.89 2.88
N VAL A 393 -6.17 -7.30 3.35
CA VAL A 393 -5.63 -6.05 2.78
C VAL A 393 -5.28 -6.22 1.30
N THR A 394 -4.65 -7.35 0.95
CA THR A 394 -4.27 -7.69 -0.43
C THR A 394 -5.50 -7.85 -1.32
N ALA A 395 -6.52 -8.57 -0.86
CA ALA A 395 -7.75 -8.78 -1.62
C ALA A 395 -8.53 -7.46 -1.80
N LEU A 396 -8.61 -6.62 -0.77
CA LEU A 396 -9.26 -5.30 -0.86
C LEU A 396 -8.56 -4.40 -1.87
N ALA A 397 -7.23 -4.34 -1.86
CA ALA A 397 -6.45 -3.60 -2.85
C ALA A 397 -6.62 -4.19 -4.26
N GLY A 398 -6.61 -5.53 -4.40
CA GLY A 398 -6.83 -6.23 -5.67
C GLY A 398 -8.24 -6.03 -6.27
N MET A 399 -9.23 -5.71 -5.45
CA MET A 399 -10.58 -5.30 -5.90
C MET A 399 -10.63 -3.84 -6.39
N GLY A 400 -9.51 -3.11 -6.35
CA GLY A 400 -9.42 -1.70 -6.78
C GLY A 400 -9.82 -0.69 -5.69
N HIS A 401 -9.96 -1.11 -4.43
CA HIS A 401 -10.20 -0.19 -3.32
C HIS A 401 -8.93 0.53 -2.91
N GLN A 402 -9.05 1.77 -2.45
CA GLN A 402 -7.94 2.50 -1.82
C GLN A 402 -7.80 2.03 -0.37
N VAL A 403 -6.70 1.34 -0.08
CA VAL A 403 -6.46 0.80 1.26
C VAL A 403 -5.32 1.53 1.95
N VAL A 404 -5.61 2.04 3.14
CA VAL A 404 -4.64 2.60 4.08
C VAL A 404 -4.48 1.61 5.22
N CYS A 405 -3.31 1.00 5.35
CA CYS A 405 -3.00 0.05 6.41
C CYS A 405 -2.20 0.73 7.51
N SER A 406 -2.65 0.63 8.76
CA SER A 406 -1.98 1.24 9.91
C SER A 406 -1.76 0.26 11.04
N SER A 407 -0.57 0.34 11.65
CA SER A 407 -0.27 -0.40 12.88
C SER A 407 -0.61 0.41 14.14
N SER A 408 -1.05 -0.28 15.19
CA SER A 408 -1.37 0.29 16.50
C SER A 408 -0.24 0.14 17.53
N THR A 409 0.87 -0.50 17.18
CA THR A 409 2.05 -0.70 18.04
C THR A 409 3.30 -0.02 17.49
N VAL A 410 4.41 -0.13 18.21
CA VAL A 410 5.71 0.39 17.74
C VAL A 410 6.20 -0.44 16.55
N PRO A 411 6.75 0.21 15.51
CA PRO A 411 7.32 -0.50 14.36
C PRO A 411 8.41 -1.46 14.78
N VAL A 412 8.39 -2.65 14.18
CA VAL A 412 9.53 -3.58 14.30
C VAL A 412 10.33 -3.45 13.02
N ALA A 413 11.60 -3.08 13.12
CA ALA A 413 12.51 -3.02 11.98
C ALA A 413 12.62 -4.43 11.36
N VAL A 414 12.19 -4.56 10.12
CA VAL A 414 12.33 -5.81 9.35
C VAL A 414 12.76 -5.45 7.93
N ALA A 415 13.73 -6.20 7.44
CA ALA A 415 14.47 -5.91 6.20
C ALA A 415 13.69 -6.15 4.89
N ASP A 416 12.47 -6.68 4.91
CA ASP A 416 11.77 -7.11 3.69
C ASP A 416 10.72 -6.10 3.22
N ALA A 417 10.87 -5.65 1.98
CA ALA A 417 10.01 -4.68 1.31
C ALA A 417 8.67 -5.26 0.82
N ASP A 418 8.55 -6.59 0.63
CA ASP A 418 7.40 -7.23 -0.03
C ASP A 418 6.34 -7.74 0.96
N VAL A 419 5.74 -6.81 1.70
CA VAL A 419 4.78 -7.19 2.74
C VAL A 419 3.34 -7.12 2.26
N LEU A 420 2.99 -6.08 1.51
CA LEU A 420 1.66 -5.76 0.99
C LEU A 420 1.78 -5.26 -0.46
N PRO A 421 0.68 -5.28 -1.24
CA PRO A 421 0.66 -4.69 -2.57
C PRO A 421 1.14 -3.23 -2.57
N ARG A 422 1.82 -2.83 -3.63
CA ARG A 422 2.41 -1.47 -3.79
C ARG A 422 1.38 -0.35 -3.79
N GLU A 423 0.11 -0.68 -3.98
CA GLU A 423 -1.05 0.21 -3.92
C GLU A 423 -1.54 0.50 -2.50
N VAL A 424 -1.05 -0.25 -1.52
CA VAL A 424 -1.43 -0.05 -0.11
C VAL A 424 -0.57 1.03 0.51
N GLU A 425 -1.23 2.06 1.04
CA GLU A 425 -0.56 3.10 1.82
C GLU A 425 -0.31 2.61 3.25
N ILE A 426 0.95 2.58 3.68
CA ILE A 426 1.34 1.96 4.95
C ILE A 426 1.78 3.01 5.97
N PHE A 427 1.04 3.11 7.08
CA PHE A 427 1.41 3.92 8.25
C PHE A 427 1.86 3.03 9.40
N ASP A 428 3.14 2.72 9.46
CA ASP A 428 3.68 1.89 10.53
C ASP A 428 4.08 2.72 11.75
N GLY A 429 3.38 2.48 12.86
CA GLY A 429 3.66 3.03 14.17
C GLY A 429 2.70 4.11 14.69
N LEU A 430 2.66 4.19 16.00
CA LEU A 430 1.77 5.06 16.80
C LEU A 430 1.85 6.55 16.43
N ARG A 431 3.00 7.02 15.93
CA ARG A 431 3.22 8.43 15.55
C ARG A 431 2.25 8.92 14.48
N PHE A 432 1.68 8.01 13.68
CA PHE A 432 0.77 8.34 12.60
C PHE A 432 -0.70 8.31 13.00
N ARG A 433 -1.04 7.80 14.19
CA ARG A 433 -2.43 7.63 14.64
C ARG A 433 -3.23 8.92 14.60
N GLN A 434 -2.68 10.01 15.10
CA GLN A 434 -3.38 11.30 15.08
C GLN A 434 -3.65 11.77 13.65
N LYS A 435 -2.69 11.56 12.73
CA LYS A 435 -2.88 11.88 11.31
C LYS A 435 -3.99 11.05 10.67
N LEU A 436 -4.06 9.76 10.97
CA LEU A 436 -5.14 8.89 10.47
C LEU A 436 -6.51 9.36 10.94
N VAL A 437 -6.62 9.71 12.22
CA VAL A 437 -7.89 10.17 12.81
C VAL A 437 -8.31 11.54 12.26
N ASP A 438 -7.37 12.46 12.07
CA ASP A 438 -7.69 13.83 11.66
C ASP A 438 -7.83 13.99 10.13
N GLU A 439 -7.07 13.24 9.33
CA GLU A 439 -7.00 13.45 7.89
C GLU A 439 -7.66 12.31 7.08
N TYR A 440 -7.57 11.06 7.54
CA TYR A 440 -7.98 9.88 6.75
C TYR A 440 -9.37 9.37 7.12
N MET A 441 -9.68 9.22 8.40
CA MET A 441 -11.00 8.74 8.82
C MET A 441 -12.16 9.66 8.37
N PRO A 442 -12.01 11.00 8.33
CA PRO A 442 -13.07 11.86 7.81
C PRO A 442 -13.40 11.67 6.32
N CYS A 443 -12.47 11.17 5.53
CA CYS A 443 -12.67 10.88 4.11
C CYS A 443 -12.79 9.37 3.81
N ALA A 444 -12.74 8.50 4.84
CA ALA A 444 -12.92 7.07 4.67
C ALA A 444 -14.38 6.71 4.45
N ASP A 445 -14.63 5.72 3.60
CA ASP A 445 -15.93 5.05 3.47
C ASP A 445 -16.06 3.95 4.52
N VAL A 446 -14.95 3.26 4.83
CA VAL A 446 -14.88 2.16 5.78
C VAL A 446 -13.67 2.33 6.70
N VAL A 447 -13.88 2.14 8.00
CA VAL A 447 -12.81 1.91 8.98
C VAL A 447 -12.92 0.46 9.44
N TRP A 448 -11.89 -0.32 9.14
CA TRP A 448 -11.78 -1.74 9.49
C TRP A 448 -10.84 -1.89 10.68
N ALA A 449 -11.38 -2.17 11.85
CA ALA A 449 -10.62 -2.37 13.07
C ALA A 449 -10.46 -3.87 13.35
N SER A 450 -9.25 -4.39 13.17
CA SER A 450 -8.90 -5.78 13.50
C SER A 450 -8.55 -5.89 14.97
N ARG A 451 -9.08 -6.91 15.62
CA ARG A 451 -8.89 -7.28 17.04
C ARG A 451 -9.55 -6.34 18.07
N PRO A 452 -10.05 -6.89 19.18
CA PRO A 452 -10.86 -6.14 20.15
C PRO A 452 -10.10 -5.00 20.83
N HIS A 453 -8.83 -5.18 21.15
CA HIS A 453 -8.04 -4.16 21.85
C HIS A 453 -7.74 -2.92 20.96
N ASN A 454 -7.61 -3.10 19.64
CA ASN A 454 -7.47 -1.97 18.71
C ASN A 454 -8.76 -1.15 18.63
N LEU A 455 -9.91 -1.81 18.50
CA LEU A 455 -11.19 -1.13 18.53
C LEU A 455 -11.43 -0.41 19.88
N LYS A 456 -11.18 -1.08 20.99
CA LYS A 456 -11.28 -0.50 22.34
C LYS A 456 -10.41 0.74 22.51
N LEU A 457 -9.18 0.69 22.02
CA LEU A 457 -8.24 1.80 22.06
C LEU A 457 -8.74 2.99 21.23
N LEU A 458 -9.25 2.77 20.04
CA LEU A 458 -9.79 3.82 19.16
C LEU A 458 -11.02 4.50 19.80
N LEU A 459 -11.95 3.71 20.31
CA LEU A 459 -13.17 4.21 20.96
C LEU A 459 -12.84 5.01 22.23
N ARG A 460 -11.85 4.57 23.02
CA ARG A 460 -11.39 5.26 24.23
C ARG A 460 -10.71 6.59 23.91
N ASP A 461 -9.80 6.60 22.96
CA ASP A 461 -8.92 7.76 22.69
C ASP A 461 -9.59 8.80 21.79
N TYR A 462 -10.54 8.39 20.94
CA TYR A 462 -11.20 9.23 19.95
C TYR A 462 -12.74 9.10 19.93
N PRO A 463 -13.43 9.12 21.08
CA PRO A 463 -14.86 8.80 21.14
C PRO A 463 -15.73 9.68 20.22
N GLN A 464 -15.36 10.96 20.04
CA GLN A 464 -16.13 11.89 19.20
C GLN A 464 -16.03 11.58 17.69
N VAL A 465 -14.94 10.95 17.24
CA VAL A 465 -14.80 10.55 15.84
C VAL A 465 -15.77 9.42 15.51
N PHE A 466 -16.04 8.56 16.51
CA PHE A 466 -16.93 7.42 16.35
C PHE A 466 -18.40 7.76 16.62
N SER A 467 -18.72 8.76 17.46
CA SER A 467 -20.10 9.24 17.64
C SER A 467 -20.64 10.01 16.44
N ASP A 468 -19.77 10.77 15.76
CA ASP A 468 -20.16 11.64 14.63
C ASP A 468 -19.68 11.05 13.29
N ARG A 469 -19.35 9.75 13.24
CA ARG A 469 -18.76 9.10 12.06
C ARG A 469 -19.68 9.12 10.84
N LYS A 470 -19.05 9.33 9.69
CA LYS A 470 -19.68 9.18 8.38
C LYS A 470 -19.26 7.90 7.66
N PHE A 471 -18.26 7.21 8.21
CA PHE A 471 -17.76 5.94 7.70
C PHE A 471 -18.50 4.76 8.35
N VAL A 472 -18.50 3.65 7.65
CA VAL A 472 -18.91 2.35 8.21
C VAL A 472 -17.78 1.78 9.05
N LEU A 473 -18.09 1.39 10.28
CA LEU A 473 -17.16 0.71 11.17
C LEU A 473 -17.32 -0.80 11.05
N ILE A 474 -16.30 -1.47 10.51
CA ILE A 474 -16.21 -2.94 10.51
C ILE A 474 -15.29 -3.35 11.67
N TYR A 475 -15.78 -4.20 12.54
CA TYR A 475 -14.98 -4.86 13.56
C TYR A 475 -14.65 -6.27 13.11
N ASP A 476 -13.36 -6.58 12.99
CA ASP A 476 -12.85 -7.92 12.72
C ASP A 476 -12.38 -8.55 14.03
N ALA A 477 -13.16 -9.48 14.56
CA ALA A 477 -12.85 -10.14 15.81
C ALA A 477 -11.60 -11.03 15.72
N GLU A 478 -11.23 -11.48 14.48
CA GLU A 478 -10.15 -12.43 14.18
C GLU A 478 -10.30 -13.76 14.95
N ALA A 479 -10.52 -13.68 16.26
CA ALA A 479 -10.87 -14.81 17.13
C ALA A 479 -11.63 -14.26 18.34
N ILE A 480 -12.48 -15.07 18.97
CA ILE A 480 -13.06 -14.73 20.26
C ILE A 480 -12.06 -15.10 21.33
N PHE A 481 -11.49 -14.11 22.02
CA PHE A 481 -10.39 -14.29 22.96
C PHE A 481 -10.80 -14.88 24.30
N ALA A 482 -12.01 -14.55 24.80
CA ALA A 482 -12.47 -14.96 26.13
C ALA A 482 -12.55 -16.49 26.32
N PRO A 483 -13.10 -17.31 25.40
CA PRO A 483 -13.11 -18.76 25.56
C PRO A 483 -11.70 -19.37 25.59
N ARG A 484 -10.77 -18.81 24.83
CA ARG A 484 -9.36 -19.24 24.80
C ARG A 484 -8.67 -18.94 26.13
N ALA A 485 -8.85 -17.71 26.64
CA ALA A 485 -8.27 -17.31 27.92
C ALA A 485 -8.76 -18.23 29.05
N ARG A 486 -10.07 -18.51 29.08
CA ARG A 486 -10.66 -19.43 30.07
C ARG A 486 -10.12 -20.86 29.96
N ALA A 487 -10.09 -21.43 28.77
CA ALA A 487 -9.55 -22.78 28.56
C ALA A 487 -8.07 -22.87 28.93
N ARG A 488 -7.30 -21.80 28.73
CA ARG A 488 -5.90 -21.70 29.16
C ARG A 488 -5.77 -21.64 30.67
N GLU A 489 -6.60 -20.86 31.34
CA GLU A 489 -6.64 -20.78 32.82
C GLU A 489 -7.03 -22.13 33.46
N GLU A 490 -8.00 -22.82 32.89
CA GLU A 490 -8.45 -24.14 33.34
C GLU A 490 -7.34 -25.22 33.22
N LEU A 491 -6.52 -25.14 32.16
CA LEU A 491 -5.45 -26.11 31.87
C LEU A 491 -4.13 -25.78 32.55
N LEU A 492 -3.75 -24.54 32.67
CA LEU A 492 -2.40 -24.10 33.09
C LEU A 492 -2.39 -23.35 34.42
N GLY A 493 -3.56 -23.03 35.00
CA GLY A 493 -3.71 -22.33 36.29
C GLY A 493 -3.86 -20.82 36.19
N ALA A 494 -4.50 -20.22 37.22
CA ALA A 494 -5.14 -18.89 37.20
C ALA A 494 -4.22 -17.66 37.40
N ASN A 495 -2.96 -17.62 36.99
CA ASN A 495 -2.09 -16.47 37.24
C ASN A 495 -1.30 -15.96 36.03
N MET A 496 -1.93 -15.96 34.85
CA MET A 496 -1.28 -15.53 33.59
C MET A 496 -1.54 -14.06 33.27
N ARG A 497 -0.49 -13.32 32.96
CA ARG A 497 -0.63 -11.91 32.49
C ARG A 497 -1.37 -11.83 31.17
N PRO A 498 -2.24 -10.81 30.96
CA PRO A 498 -2.86 -10.55 29.66
C PRO A 498 -1.78 -10.41 28.58
N GLN A 499 -2.03 -10.98 27.41
CA GLN A 499 -1.09 -10.92 26.29
C GLN A 499 -1.02 -9.49 25.70
N TYR A 500 -2.10 -8.74 25.84
CA TYR A 500 -2.23 -7.36 25.35
C TYR A 500 -2.76 -6.42 26.45
N PRO A 501 -2.28 -5.16 26.53
CA PRO A 501 -2.65 -4.23 27.62
C PRO A 501 -4.14 -3.86 27.71
N LEU A 502 -4.90 -4.04 26.64
CA LEU A 502 -6.32 -3.72 26.53
C LEU A 502 -7.17 -4.93 26.13
N GLU A 503 -6.69 -6.14 26.38
CA GLU A 503 -7.43 -7.38 26.16
C GLU A 503 -8.81 -7.33 26.86
N PRO A 504 -9.90 -7.79 26.22
CA PRO A 504 -11.22 -7.86 26.87
C PRO A 504 -11.16 -8.73 28.12
N LYS A 505 -11.82 -8.30 29.18
CA LYS A 505 -11.88 -9.02 30.46
C LYS A 505 -12.82 -10.23 30.43
N GLY A 506 -13.54 -10.44 29.35
CA GLY A 506 -14.44 -11.55 29.17
C GLY A 506 -15.34 -11.40 27.93
N LEU A 507 -16.15 -12.42 27.68
CA LEU A 507 -17.01 -12.50 26.50
C LEU A 507 -18.02 -11.34 26.38
N GLU A 508 -18.57 -10.87 27.52
CA GLU A 508 -19.52 -9.75 27.54
C GLU A 508 -18.88 -8.45 27.01
N GLU A 509 -17.62 -8.20 27.35
CA GLU A 509 -16.91 -7.01 26.86
C GLU A 509 -16.63 -7.13 25.36
N GLU A 510 -16.25 -8.31 24.86
CA GLU A 510 -16.08 -8.55 23.41
C GLU A 510 -17.38 -8.35 22.65
N ILE A 511 -18.49 -8.88 23.15
CA ILE A 511 -19.82 -8.69 22.59
C ILE A 511 -20.24 -7.20 22.61
N SER A 512 -19.95 -6.49 23.70
CA SER A 512 -20.24 -5.06 23.81
C SER A 512 -19.46 -4.24 22.76
N LEU A 513 -18.19 -4.57 22.53
CA LEU A 513 -17.39 -3.95 21.46
C LEU A 513 -17.95 -4.27 20.07
N ALA A 514 -18.33 -5.52 19.83
CA ALA A 514 -18.93 -5.95 18.58
C ALA A 514 -20.25 -5.20 18.25
N ARG A 515 -21.09 -4.93 19.24
CA ARG A 515 -22.33 -4.17 19.07
C ARG A 515 -22.13 -2.70 18.70
N MET A 516 -20.93 -2.14 18.88
CA MET A 516 -20.61 -0.76 18.50
C MET A 516 -20.27 -0.63 17.01
N ALA A 517 -20.00 -1.73 16.33
CA ALA A 517 -19.69 -1.77 14.90
C ALA A 517 -20.95 -1.90 14.05
N ASP A 518 -20.90 -1.40 12.81
CA ASP A 518 -21.97 -1.54 11.82
C ASP A 518 -21.99 -2.94 11.21
N ALA A 519 -20.81 -3.58 11.15
CA ALA A 519 -20.64 -4.99 10.78
C ALA A 519 -19.52 -5.64 11.57
N VAL A 520 -19.68 -6.93 11.84
CA VAL A 520 -18.70 -7.74 12.55
C VAL A 520 -18.26 -8.91 11.67
N VAL A 521 -16.96 -9.03 11.48
CA VAL A 521 -16.33 -10.13 10.78
C VAL A 521 -15.78 -11.10 11.80
N VAL A 522 -16.13 -12.38 11.65
CA VAL A 522 -15.64 -13.50 12.45
C VAL A 522 -15.00 -14.54 11.53
N VAL A 523 -14.15 -15.42 12.08
CA VAL A 523 -13.41 -16.38 11.27
C VAL A 523 -14.15 -17.68 11.03
N SER A 524 -15.11 -18.04 11.89
CA SER A 524 -15.80 -19.33 11.84
C SER A 524 -17.31 -19.22 12.10
N GLN A 525 -18.06 -20.23 11.73
CA GLN A 525 -19.49 -20.37 12.05
C GLN A 525 -19.70 -20.53 13.56
N ALA A 526 -18.75 -21.15 14.26
CA ALA A 526 -18.80 -21.28 15.71
C ALA A 526 -18.68 -19.91 16.39
N ASP A 527 -17.75 -19.06 15.97
CA ASP A 527 -17.62 -17.68 16.46
C ASP A 527 -18.86 -16.85 16.13
N ARG A 528 -19.40 -17.03 14.90
CA ARG A 528 -20.66 -16.39 14.50
C ARG A 528 -21.79 -16.71 15.46
N GLN A 529 -21.96 -17.99 15.84
CA GLN A 529 -23.01 -18.43 16.75
C GLN A 529 -22.84 -17.80 18.15
N VAL A 530 -21.60 -17.73 18.65
CA VAL A 530 -21.31 -17.08 19.93
C VAL A 530 -21.70 -15.61 19.91
N MET A 531 -21.30 -14.87 18.89
CA MET A 531 -21.64 -13.46 18.73
C MET A 531 -23.15 -13.25 18.52
N GLN A 532 -23.80 -14.13 17.76
CA GLN A 532 -25.25 -14.09 17.53
C GLN A 532 -26.04 -14.33 18.82
N ASN A 533 -25.63 -15.29 19.65
CA ASN A 533 -26.20 -15.54 20.97
C ASN A 533 -26.03 -14.32 21.88
N GLY A 534 -24.96 -13.55 21.69
CA GLY A 534 -24.73 -12.26 22.35
C GLY A 534 -25.53 -11.09 21.75
N GLY A 535 -26.43 -11.32 20.79
CA GLY A 535 -27.28 -10.29 20.18
C GLY A 535 -26.58 -9.38 19.17
N VAL A 536 -25.49 -9.81 18.57
CA VAL A 536 -24.85 -9.13 17.44
C VAL A 536 -25.54 -9.58 16.14
N ASN A 537 -26.01 -8.63 15.31
CA ASN A 537 -26.88 -8.92 14.16
C ASN A 537 -26.14 -8.94 12.81
N SER A 538 -25.25 -8.00 12.56
CA SER A 538 -24.55 -7.87 11.28
C SER A 538 -23.24 -8.69 11.27
N LEU A 539 -23.38 -10.02 11.13
CA LEU A 539 -22.28 -10.98 11.29
C LEU A 539 -21.91 -11.65 9.96
N TYR A 540 -20.63 -11.58 9.61
CA TYR A 540 -20.06 -12.15 8.41
C TYR A 540 -18.91 -13.10 8.74
N VAL A 541 -18.86 -14.26 8.06
CA VAL A 541 -17.78 -15.22 8.25
C VAL A 541 -16.76 -15.07 7.12
N VAL A 542 -15.55 -14.64 7.47
CA VAL A 542 -14.41 -14.52 6.56
C VAL A 542 -13.23 -15.29 7.18
N GLY A 543 -12.99 -16.50 6.72
CA GLY A 543 -11.92 -17.37 7.20
C GLY A 543 -10.53 -16.98 6.66
N HIS A 544 -9.72 -17.97 6.33
CA HIS A 544 -8.43 -17.82 5.68
C HIS A 544 -8.54 -17.80 4.15
N SER A 545 -7.46 -17.36 3.50
CA SER A 545 -7.24 -17.60 2.06
C SER A 545 -6.08 -18.60 1.93
N LEU A 546 -6.29 -19.68 1.17
CA LEU A 546 -5.28 -20.73 0.99
C LEU A 546 -5.11 -21.08 -0.49
N SER A 547 -3.85 -21.08 -0.93
CA SER A 547 -3.50 -21.68 -2.21
C SER A 547 -3.60 -23.20 -2.12
N ILE A 548 -4.38 -23.81 -2.99
CA ILE A 548 -4.53 -25.26 -3.02
C ILE A 548 -3.41 -25.83 -3.91
N VAL A 549 -2.43 -26.45 -3.28
CA VAL A 549 -1.21 -26.95 -3.95
C VAL A 549 -0.95 -28.41 -3.54
N PRO A 550 -1.75 -29.38 -4.03
CA PRO A 550 -1.62 -30.77 -3.63
C PRO A 550 -0.22 -31.32 -3.88
N THR A 551 0.27 -32.07 -2.92
CA THR A 551 1.50 -32.85 -3.03
C THR A 551 1.32 -34.02 -4.00
N VAL A 552 2.40 -34.42 -4.68
CA VAL A 552 2.35 -35.47 -5.72
C VAL A 552 2.60 -36.88 -5.18
N SER A 553 3.23 -36.99 -4.01
CA SER A 553 3.57 -38.29 -3.41
C SER A 553 2.34 -39.14 -3.11
N SER A 554 2.36 -40.43 -3.55
CA SER A 554 1.33 -41.42 -3.27
C SER A 554 1.40 -41.91 -1.81
N PHE A 555 0.39 -42.63 -1.36
CA PHE A 555 0.37 -43.24 -0.02
C PHE A 555 1.65 -44.05 0.30
N ALA A 556 2.09 -44.90 -0.66
CA ALA A 556 3.25 -45.74 -0.43
C ALA A 556 4.59 -45.01 -0.31
N GLN A 557 4.67 -43.81 -0.86
CA GLN A 557 5.89 -42.98 -0.81
C GLN A 557 6.03 -42.14 0.47
N ARG A 558 5.00 -42.14 1.32
CA ARG A 558 4.94 -41.34 2.55
C ARG A 558 5.22 -42.22 3.75
N ASP A 559 6.05 -41.75 4.68
CA ASP A 559 6.59 -42.54 5.79
C ASP A 559 6.53 -41.88 7.16
N ALA A 560 6.03 -40.62 7.26
CA ALA A 560 6.11 -39.84 8.49
C ALA A 560 4.75 -39.31 8.96
N PHE A 561 4.68 -39.01 10.26
CA PHE A 561 3.72 -38.08 10.84
C PHE A 561 4.30 -36.67 10.87
N LEU A 562 3.47 -35.65 10.73
CA LEU A 562 3.89 -34.26 10.71
C LEU A 562 3.03 -33.40 11.61
N PHE A 563 3.70 -32.48 12.33
CA PHE A 563 3.10 -31.34 12.99
C PHE A 563 3.84 -30.07 12.57
N VAL A 564 3.10 -29.02 12.24
CA VAL A 564 3.67 -27.71 11.91
C VAL A 564 3.08 -26.65 12.85
N GLY A 565 3.94 -25.86 13.51
CA GLY A 565 3.48 -24.78 14.37
C GLY A 565 4.62 -24.03 15.05
N SER A 566 4.48 -22.69 15.13
CA SER A 566 5.46 -21.84 15.84
C SER A 566 5.33 -21.99 17.36
N ILE A 567 6.46 -22.12 18.05
CA ILE A 567 6.56 -22.29 19.50
C ILE A 567 7.26 -21.06 20.09
N HIS A 568 6.49 -20.22 20.77
CA HIS A 568 6.96 -19.00 21.43
C HIS A 568 6.82 -19.14 22.96
N GLY A 569 7.68 -19.96 23.58
CA GLY A 569 7.62 -20.21 25.02
C GLY A 569 6.93 -21.52 25.42
N THR A 570 7.05 -21.90 26.68
CA THR A 570 6.60 -23.20 27.20
C THR A 570 5.10 -23.34 27.36
N ASP A 571 4.37 -22.24 27.45
CA ASP A 571 2.92 -22.14 27.64
C ASP A 571 2.14 -21.89 26.35
N ASN A 572 2.80 -22.05 25.21
CA ASN A 572 2.22 -21.91 23.87
C ASN A 572 1.36 -23.16 23.54
N PRO A 573 0.16 -23.00 22.94
CA PRO A 573 -0.71 -24.13 22.56
C PRO A 573 -0.02 -25.19 21.68
N ASN A 574 0.92 -24.79 20.83
CA ASN A 574 1.67 -25.71 19.98
C ASN A 574 2.69 -26.52 20.78
N ALA A 575 3.38 -25.90 21.74
CA ALA A 575 4.31 -26.61 22.66
C ALA A 575 3.54 -27.63 23.49
N ASP A 576 2.42 -27.23 24.07
CA ASP A 576 1.53 -28.11 24.82
C ASP A 576 1.03 -29.28 23.99
N SER A 577 0.58 -29.03 22.76
CA SER A 577 0.10 -30.07 21.83
C SER A 577 1.17 -31.13 21.55
N VAL A 578 2.38 -30.71 21.21
CA VAL A 578 3.49 -31.62 20.87
C VAL A 578 3.93 -32.40 22.12
N ARG A 579 4.07 -31.73 23.28
CA ARG A 579 4.46 -32.35 24.52
C ARG A 579 3.47 -33.44 24.95
N TYR A 580 2.19 -33.07 25.03
CA TYR A 580 1.12 -33.98 25.34
C TYR A 580 1.08 -35.21 24.41
N PHE A 581 1.13 -34.97 23.07
CA PHE A 581 1.08 -36.02 22.09
C PHE A 581 2.28 -37.00 22.21
N CYS A 582 3.48 -36.47 22.44
CA CYS A 582 4.67 -37.28 22.58
C CYS A 582 4.66 -38.09 23.87
N GLU A 583 4.20 -37.51 25.00
CA GLU A 583 4.19 -38.15 26.31
C GLU A 583 3.11 -39.25 26.41
N THR A 584 1.97 -39.06 25.75
CA THR A 584 0.81 -39.95 25.94
C THR A 584 0.59 -40.95 24.80
N HIS A 585 0.93 -40.61 23.55
CA HIS A 585 0.49 -41.39 22.39
C HIS A 585 1.63 -41.90 21.51
N TRP A 586 2.75 -41.18 21.44
CA TRP A 586 3.75 -41.42 20.40
C TRP A 586 4.41 -42.81 20.49
N ASP A 587 4.69 -43.33 21.67
CA ASP A 587 5.25 -44.66 21.88
C ASP A 587 4.37 -45.78 21.31
N GLN A 588 3.04 -45.67 21.43
CA GLN A 588 2.09 -46.62 20.86
C GLN A 588 2.08 -46.55 19.36
N ILE A 589 2.03 -45.32 18.81
CA ILE A 589 2.01 -45.08 17.37
C ILE A 589 3.27 -45.58 16.70
N HIS A 590 4.45 -45.21 17.26
CA HIS A 590 5.73 -45.62 16.70
C HIS A 590 5.90 -47.15 16.71
N ARG A 591 5.55 -47.85 17.80
CA ARG A 591 5.58 -49.31 17.85
C ARG A 591 4.70 -50.00 16.82
N ALA A 592 3.53 -49.41 16.51
CA ALA A 592 2.59 -49.97 15.53
C ALA A 592 2.98 -49.70 14.08
N THR A 593 3.62 -48.55 13.80
CA THR A 593 3.83 -48.06 12.44
C THR A 593 5.29 -48.04 11.99
N GLY A 594 6.24 -47.98 12.92
CA GLY A 594 7.66 -47.74 12.65
C GLY A 594 8.00 -46.33 12.14
N ALA A 595 7.01 -45.44 12.07
CA ALA A 595 7.14 -44.13 11.47
C ALA A 595 7.90 -43.11 12.34
N GLU A 596 8.41 -42.05 11.73
CA GLU A 596 8.97 -40.88 12.44
C GLU A 596 7.90 -39.80 12.65
N PHE A 597 8.08 -38.98 13.68
CA PHE A 597 7.29 -37.80 13.94
C PHE A 597 8.12 -36.52 13.67
N LEU A 598 7.74 -35.78 12.66
CA LEU A 598 8.39 -34.55 12.24
C LEU A 598 7.68 -33.36 12.88
N VAL A 599 8.40 -32.53 13.62
CA VAL A 599 7.89 -31.32 14.28
C VAL A 599 8.62 -30.12 13.68
N ALA A 600 7.93 -29.32 12.90
CA ALA A 600 8.48 -28.16 12.21
C ALA A 600 7.84 -26.84 12.69
N GLY A 601 8.57 -25.75 12.54
CA GLY A 601 8.15 -24.40 12.88
C GLY A 601 9.14 -23.72 13.81
N TYR A 602 9.06 -22.39 13.84
CA TYR A 602 9.93 -21.56 14.66
C TYR A 602 9.89 -21.99 16.12
N GLY A 603 11.06 -22.20 16.75
CA GLY A 603 11.20 -22.56 18.15
C GLY A 603 10.87 -24.01 18.49
N SER A 604 10.51 -24.87 17.50
CA SER A 604 10.22 -26.30 17.78
C SER A 604 11.41 -27.04 18.37
N GLU A 605 12.63 -26.65 18.01
CA GLU A 605 13.88 -27.21 18.53
C GLU A 605 14.06 -27.05 20.05
N THR A 606 13.38 -26.09 20.66
CA THR A 606 13.43 -25.90 22.13
C THR A 606 12.87 -27.10 22.92
N LEU A 607 11.93 -27.85 22.32
CA LEU A 607 11.34 -29.03 22.91
C LEU A 607 12.27 -30.25 22.90
N ARG A 608 13.37 -30.23 22.15
CA ARG A 608 14.35 -31.34 22.08
C ARG A 608 14.97 -31.68 23.42
N SER A 609 15.08 -30.69 24.31
CA SER A 609 15.59 -30.92 25.66
C SER A 609 14.60 -31.67 26.58
N GLU A 610 13.31 -31.54 26.31
CA GLU A 610 12.22 -32.12 27.10
C GLU A 610 11.79 -33.49 26.54
N ILE A 611 11.71 -33.63 25.22
CA ILE A 611 11.24 -34.85 24.54
C ILE A 611 12.43 -35.55 23.88
N LYS A 612 12.85 -36.68 24.44
CA LYS A 612 14.06 -37.45 24.06
C LYS A 612 13.74 -38.76 23.34
N HIS A 613 12.62 -38.82 22.63
CA HIS A 613 12.27 -39.99 21.82
C HIS A 613 13.04 -40.03 20.51
N PRO A 614 13.76 -41.14 20.12
CA PRO A 614 14.66 -41.19 18.97
C PRO A 614 13.93 -41.00 17.63
N ALA A 615 12.66 -41.38 17.53
CA ALA A 615 11.84 -41.21 16.31
C ALA A 615 11.06 -39.87 16.26
N VAL A 616 11.38 -38.88 17.12
CA VAL A 616 10.83 -37.54 17.06
C VAL A 616 11.92 -36.59 16.58
N GLN A 617 11.66 -35.92 15.43
CA GLN A 617 12.60 -34.97 14.84
C GLN A 617 12.09 -33.54 14.96
N PHE A 618 12.85 -32.67 15.64
CA PHE A 618 12.58 -31.25 15.77
C PHE A 618 13.39 -30.48 14.71
N LEU A 619 12.69 -29.95 13.70
CA LEU A 619 13.30 -29.42 12.47
C LEU A 619 13.52 -27.88 12.51
N GLY A 620 12.97 -27.19 13.52
CA GLY A 620 13.05 -25.73 13.57
C GLY A 620 12.23 -25.04 12.46
N LYS A 621 12.55 -23.78 12.21
CA LYS A 621 11.95 -23.02 11.13
C LYS A 621 12.40 -23.57 9.77
N GLN A 622 11.47 -23.85 8.90
CA GLN A 622 11.72 -24.25 7.50
C GLN A 622 11.35 -23.11 6.57
N GLU A 623 12.13 -22.90 5.51
CA GLU A 623 11.83 -21.92 4.45
C GLU A 623 10.76 -22.45 3.50
N ASP A 624 10.80 -23.75 3.19
CA ASP A 624 9.82 -24.46 2.38
C ASP A 624 9.29 -25.69 3.15
N LEU A 625 7.97 -25.74 3.37
CA LEU A 625 7.29 -26.84 4.03
C LEU A 625 6.87 -27.95 3.06
N ARG A 626 6.91 -27.71 1.76
CA ARG A 626 6.45 -28.69 0.75
C ARG A 626 7.14 -30.04 0.87
N PRO A 627 8.46 -30.14 1.03
CA PRO A 627 9.13 -31.44 1.19
C PRO A 627 8.62 -32.22 2.42
N LEU A 628 8.25 -31.53 3.49
CA LEU A 628 7.70 -32.17 4.69
C LEU A 628 6.27 -32.68 4.44
N TYR A 629 5.43 -31.89 3.75
CA TYR A 629 4.09 -32.32 3.33
C TYR A 629 4.13 -33.44 2.29
N GLU A 630 5.14 -33.51 1.42
CA GLU A 630 5.33 -34.66 0.50
C GLU A 630 5.67 -35.94 1.24
N ARG A 631 6.43 -35.86 2.33
CA ARG A 631 6.86 -36.99 3.14
C ARG A 631 5.78 -37.43 4.14
N ALA A 632 4.94 -36.49 4.59
CA ALA A 632 3.94 -36.76 5.62
C ALA A 632 2.81 -37.66 5.10
N ARG A 633 2.60 -38.83 5.72
CA ARG A 633 1.42 -39.69 5.49
C ARG A 633 0.22 -39.18 6.29
N VAL A 634 0.44 -38.73 7.52
CA VAL A 634 -0.60 -38.19 8.40
C VAL A 634 -0.13 -36.89 9.02
N PHE A 635 -0.99 -35.89 9.02
CA PHE A 635 -0.79 -34.65 9.75
C PHE A 635 -1.59 -34.69 11.05
N VAL A 636 -0.96 -34.43 12.20
CA VAL A 636 -1.62 -34.51 13.51
C VAL A 636 -1.86 -33.14 14.12
N VAL A 637 -3.07 -32.94 14.67
CA VAL A 637 -3.45 -31.69 15.34
C VAL A 637 -3.99 -32.00 16.75
N PRO A 638 -3.10 -32.34 17.72
CA PRO A 638 -3.49 -32.79 19.05
C PRO A 638 -3.72 -31.62 20.01
N THR A 639 -4.31 -30.54 19.51
CA THR A 639 -4.44 -29.28 20.25
C THR A 639 -5.53 -29.39 21.31
N ARG A 640 -5.18 -29.05 22.56
CA ARG A 640 -6.06 -29.13 23.74
C ARG A 640 -6.78 -27.81 24.04
N TYR A 641 -6.17 -26.67 23.68
CA TYR A 641 -6.78 -25.34 23.78
C TYR A 641 -6.35 -24.45 22.63
N ALA A 642 -7.30 -23.80 21.98
CA ALA A 642 -7.10 -22.84 20.90
C ALA A 642 -8.36 -21.98 20.73
N ALA A 643 -8.21 -20.85 20.03
CA ALA A 643 -9.32 -20.06 19.50
C ALA A 643 -9.15 -19.79 18.00
N GLY A 644 -10.22 -19.44 17.35
CA GLY A 644 -10.25 -19.17 15.92
C GLY A 644 -10.18 -20.43 15.05
N LEU A 645 -9.83 -20.25 13.78
CA LEU A 645 -9.71 -21.35 12.83
C LEU A 645 -8.37 -22.09 12.99
N PRO A 646 -8.36 -23.42 12.89
CA PRO A 646 -7.13 -24.22 12.95
C PRO A 646 -6.35 -24.15 11.62
N PHE A 647 -5.69 -23.03 11.34
CA PHE A 647 -4.97 -22.75 10.09
C PHE A 647 -4.09 -23.94 9.66
N LYS A 648 -3.32 -24.52 10.58
CA LYS A 648 -2.42 -25.65 10.30
C LYS A 648 -3.14 -26.88 9.74
N ALA A 649 -4.38 -27.14 10.19
CA ALA A 649 -5.20 -28.23 9.66
C ALA A 649 -5.64 -27.94 8.22
N HIS A 650 -6.14 -26.72 7.96
CA HIS A 650 -6.52 -26.30 6.63
C HIS A 650 -5.35 -26.27 5.66
N GLU A 651 -4.18 -25.80 6.11
CA GLU A 651 -2.95 -25.79 5.30
C GLU A 651 -2.52 -27.21 4.93
N ALA A 652 -2.45 -28.14 5.88
CA ALA A 652 -2.12 -29.54 5.61
C ALA A 652 -3.13 -30.18 4.63
N ALA A 653 -4.41 -29.90 4.78
CA ALA A 653 -5.44 -30.31 3.86
C ALA A 653 -5.27 -29.71 2.47
N ALA A 654 -4.83 -28.45 2.36
CA ALA A 654 -4.54 -27.80 1.08
C ALA A 654 -3.34 -28.42 0.33
N TYR A 655 -2.38 -28.98 1.08
CA TYR A 655 -1.32 -29.83 0.54
C TYR A 655 -1.79 -31.27 0.28
N GLY A 656 -3.00 -31.62 0.66
CA GLY A 656 -3.55 -32.96 0.49
C GLY A 656 -2.94 -33.98 1.44
N VAL A 657 -2.63 -33.60 2.67
CA VAL A 657 -2.21 -34.54 3.73
C VAL A 657 -3.40 -34.79 4.65
N PRO A 658 -3.87 -36.06 4.77
CA PRO A 658 -4.96 -36.42 5.67
C PRO A 658 -4.66 -36.10 7.15
N LEU A 659 -5.72 -35.73 7.87
CA LEU A 659 -5.65 -35.17 9.20
C LEU A 659 -6.09 -36.17 10.28
N VAL A 660 -5.39 -36.20 11.40
CA VAL A 660 -5.91 -36.66 12.68
C VAL A 660 -6.02 -35.49 13.63
N VAL A 661 -7.21 -35.26 14.17
CA VAL A 661 -7.49 -34.05 14.95
C VAL A 661 -8.08 -34.37 16.33
N SER A 662 -7.78 -33.53 17.31
CA SER A 662 -8.39 -33.59 18.63
C SER A 662 -9.89 -33.24 18.61
N PRO A 663 -10.68 -33.60 19.63
CA PRO A 663 -12.11 -33.25 19.73
C PRO A 663 -12.36 -31.73 19.67
N LEU A 664 -11.43 -30.91 20.18
CA LEU A 664 -11.50 -29.46 20.08
C LEU A 664 -11.43 -29.00 18.64
N ILE A 665 -10.45 -29.51 17.89
CA ILE A 665 -10.25 -29.12 16.48
C ILE A 665 -11.37 -29.64 15.60
N ALA A 666 -11.90 -30.84 15.84
CA ALA A 666 -13.08 -31.36 15.16
C ALA A 666 -14.29 -30.41 15.26
N ARG A 667 -14.54 -29.90 16.49
CA ARG A 667 -15.60 -28.88 16.70
C ARG A 667 -15.33 -27.53 16.03
N GLN A 668 -14.06 -27.18 15.82
CA GLN A 668 -13.71 -25.94 15.11
C GLN A 668 -13.80 -26.07 13.59
N LEU A 669 -13.44 -27.23 13.04
CA LEU A 669 -13.48 -27.51 11.60
C LEU A 669 -14.92 -27.62 11.08
N LEU A 670 -15.84 -28.23 11.82
CA LEU A 670 -17.21 -28.55 11.41
C LEU A 670 -17.26 -29.41 10.12
N TRP A 671 -16.23 -30.18 9.87
CA TRP A 671 -16.12 -31.12 8.75
C TRP A 671 -16.65 -32.51 9.14
N ASN A 672 -16.73 -33.44 8.19
CA ASN A 672 -17.27 -34.78 8.43
C ASN A 672 -16.17 -35.74 8.88
N ASP A 673 -16.35 -36.35 10.05
CA ASP A 673 -15.46 -37.40 10.53
C ASP A 673 -15.49 -38.64 9.64
N ASP A 674 -14.36 -39.35 9.54
CA ASP A 674 -14.13 -40.51 8.64
C ASP A 674 -14.35 -40.22 7.15
N ILE A 675 -14.61 -38.96 6.77
CA ILE A 675 -14.74 -38.49 5.40
C ILE A 675 -13.66 -37.48 5.08
N ASP A 676 -13.69 -36.32 5.75
CA ASP A 676 -12.77 -35.22 5.50
C ASP A 676 -11.50 -35.32 6.36
N TYR A 677 -11.61 -35.97 7.51
CA TYR A 677 -10.52 -36.23 8.46
C TYR A 677 -10.83 -37.43 9.35
N CYS A 678 -9.91 -37.79 10.26
CA CYS A 678 -10.16 -38.77 11.32
C CYS A 678 -10.17 -38.04 12.68
N ALA A 679 -11.34 -37.94 13.32
CA ALA A 679 -11.48 -37.33 14.64
C ALA A 679 -11.30 -38.37 15.74
N ALA A 680 -10.53 -38.02 16.78
CA ALA A 680 -10.57 -38.75 18.02
C ALA A 680 -11.83 -38.33 18.80
N ALA A 681 -12.63 -39.28 19.29
CA ALA A 681 -13.83 -38.97 20.06
C ALA A 681 -13.44 -38.35 21.43
N ASP A 682 -12.30 -38.76 21.97
CA ASP A 682 -11.61 -38.17 23.11
C ASP A 682 -10.09 -38.13 22.85
N LEU A 683 -9.34 -37.53 23.74
CA LEU A 683 -7.89 -37.41 23.58
C LEU A 683 -7.17 -38.75 23.67
N ASP A 684 -7.72 -39.74 24.37
CA ASP A 684 -7.09 -41.06 24.57
C ASP A 684 -7.12 -41.91 23.30
N GLN A 685 -8.07 -41.65 22.38
CA GLN A 685 -8.21 -42.35 21.10
C GLN A 685 -7.34 -41.78 19.97
N MET A 686 -6.56 -40.73 20.22
CA MET A 686 -5.71 -40.12 19.21
C MET A 686 -4.72 -41.12 18.58
N ALA A 687 -4.16 -42.03 19.37
CA ALA A 687 -3.24 -43.04 18.86
C ALA A 687 -3.90 -44.00 17.89
N ASP A 688 -5.11 -44.50 18.20
CA ASP A 688 -5.84 -45.45 17.35
C ASP A 688 -6.23 -44.81 16.01
N CYS A 689 -6.67 -43.54 16.03
CA CYS A 689 -6.95 -42.79 14.80
C CYS A 689 -5.68 -42.62 13.93
N CYS A 690 -4.53 -42.32 14.55
CA CYS A 690 -3.25 -42.21 13.85
C CYS A 690 -2.86 -43.53 13.20
N ILE A 691 -2.92 -44.66 13.94
CA ILE A 691 -2.56 -46.00 13.44
C ILE A 691 -3.49 -46.40 12.31
N ARG A 692 -4.82 -46.21 12.48
CA ARG A 692 -5.83 -46.55 11.46
C ARG A 692 -5.59 -45.76 10.15
N LEU A 693 -5.47 -44.44 10.22
CA LEU A 693 -5.28 -43.60 9.02
C LEU A 693 -3.93 -43.87 8.35
N TYR A 694 -2.88 -44.15 9.13
CA TYR A 694 -1.54 -44.50 8.61
C TYR A 694 -1.52 -45.85 7.90
N GLY A 695 -2.33 -46.83 8.34
CA GLY A 695 -2.32 -48.21 7.83
C GLY A 695 -3.35 -48.52 6.73
N ASP A 696 -4.39 -47.67 6.54
CA ASP A 696 -5.49 -47.93 5.58
C ASP A 696 -5.37 -47.00 4.37
N PRO A 697 -4.90 -47.53 3.21
CA PRO A 697 -4.78 -46.74 1.97
C PRO A 697 -6.12 -46.20 1.45
N ALA A 698 -7.21 -46.95 1.63
CA ALA A 698 -8.53 -46.56 1.11
C ALA A 698 -9.11 -45.39 1.95
N LEU A 699 -8.97 -45.45 3.27
CA LEU A 699 -9.34 -44.36 4.17
C LEU A 699 -8.48 -43.12 3.88
N TRP A 700 -7.18 -43.31 3.72
CA TRP A 700 -6.23 -42.24 3.42
C TRP A 700 -6.59 -41.48 2.12
N GLU A 701 -6.82 -42.21 1.03
CA GLU A 701 -7.14 -41.59 -0.28
C GLU A 701 -8.51 -40.90 -0.26
N ARG A 702 -9.50 -41.49 0.42
CA ARG A 702 -10.80 -40.86 0.63
C ARG A 702 -10.67 -39.54 1.41
N SER A 703 -10.01 -39.56 2.55
CA SER A 703 -9.82 -38.38 3.38
C SER A 703 -9.03 -37.27 2.65
N ARG A 704 -7.98 -37.65 1.90
CA ARG A 704 -7.24 -36.74 1.03
C ARG A 704 -8.13 -36.00 0.06
N THR A 705 -8.90 -36.80 -0.72
CA THR A 705 -9.76 -36.27 -1.80
C THR A 705 -10.82 -35.32 -1.24
N HIS A 706 -11.49 -35.73 -0.17
CA HIS A 706 -12.55 -34.92 0.44
C HIS A 706 -12.02 -33.68 1.11
N ALA A 707 -10.90 -33.74 1.88
CA ALA A 707 -10.29 -32.59 2.52
C ALA A 707 -9.82 -31.56 1.47
N LEU A 708 -9.22 -31.99 0.36
CA LEU A 708 -8.83 -31.10 -0.75
C LEU A 708 -10.05 -30.38 -1.35
N ALA A 709 -11.12 -31.10 -1.62
CA ALA A 709 -12.35 -30.52 -2.16
C ALA A 709 -12.95 -29.48 -1.17
N ARG A 710 -12.92 -29.80 0.12
CA ARG A 710 -13.44 -28.95 1.18
C ARG A 710 -12.67 -27.65 1.29
N VAL A 711 -11.34 -27.70 1.38
CA VAL A 711 -10.52 -26.47 1.45
C VAL A 711 -10.60 -25.64 0.17
N ALA A 712 -10.72 -26.29 -1.01
CA ALA A 712 -10.90 -25.57 -2.26
C ALA A 712 -12.22 -24.78 -2.28
N GLN A 713 -13.29 -25.38 -1.82
CA GLN A 713 -14.59 -24.74 -1.75
C GLN A 713 -14.65 -23.61 -0.70
N GLU A 714 -14.02 -23.82 0.46
CA GLU A 714 -14.17 -22.91 1.59
C GLU A 714 -13.09 -21.82 1.68
N PHE A 715 -11.87 -22.12 1.22
CA PHE A 715 -10.69 -21.30 1.52
C PHE A 715 -9.90 -20.89 0.28
N SER A 716 -10.36 -21.19 -0.94
CA SER A 716 -9.67 -20.68 -2.14
C SER A 716 -9.64 -19.15 -2.14
N PRO A 717 -8.65 -18.51 -2.82
CA PRO A 717 -8.57 -17.06 -2.94
C PRO A 717 -9.84 -16.43 -3.52
N GLU A 718 -10.51 -17.12 -4.45
CA GLU A 718 -11.76 -16.68 -5.08
C GLU A 718 -12.93 -16.70 -4.09
N ALA A 719 -13.06 -17.78 -3.30
CA ALA A 719 -14.07 -17.91 -2.25
C ALA A 719 -13.87 -16.83 -1.16
N PHE A 720 -12.61 -16.60 -0.76
CA PHE A 720 -12.24 -15.58 0.19
C PHE A 720 -12.59 -14.17 -0.32
N ALA A 721 -12.20 -13.83 -1.55
CA ALA A 721 -12.51 -12.55 -2.18
C ALA A 721 -14.04 -12.35 -2.34
N GLY A 722 -14.77 -13.41 -2.70
CA GLY A 722 -16.24 -13.39 -2.78
C GLY A 722 -16.90 -13.04 -1.45
N ARG A 723 -16.41 -13.61 -0.33
CA ARG A 723 -16.93 -13.29 1.02
C ARG A 723 -16.61 -11.84 1.42
N LEU A 724 -15.40 -11.35 1.16
CA LEU A 724 -15.05 -9.94 1.42
C LEU A 724 -15.94 -8.98 0.61
N ARG A 725 -16.19 -9.31 -0.67
CA ARG A 725 -17.10 -8.52 -1.52
C ARG A 725 -18.51 -8.47 -0.92
N SER A 726 -19.03 -9.60 -0.46
CA SER A 726 -20.36 -9.66 0.19
C SER A 726 -20.42 -8.81 1.47
N VAL A 727 -19.34 -8.78 2.28
CA VAL A 727 -19.26 -7.88 3.44
C VAL A 727 -19.36 -6.42 3.00
N LEU A 728 -18.56 -6.00 2.03
CA LEU A 728 -18.54 -4.61 1.57
C LEU A 728 -19.86 -4.19 0.88
N GLU A 729 -20.48 -5.07 0.11
CA GLU A 729 -21.78 -4.81 -0.52
C GLU A 729 -22.90 -4.61 0.50
N ALA A 730 -22.91 -5.44 1.55
CA ALA A 730 -23.92 -5.37 2.60
C ALA A 730 -23.83 -4.10 3.47
N VAL A 731 -22.61 -3.55 3.61
CA VAL A 731 -22.35 -2.36 4.45
C VAL A 731 -22.09 -1.10 3.62
N ARG A 732 -22.27 -1.16 2.30
CA ARG A 732 -21.92 -0.06 1.41
C ARG A 732 -22.58 1.24 1.90
N PRO A 733 -21.79 2.26 2.24
CA PRO A 733 -22.36 3.55 2.61
C PRO A 733 -23.19 4.11 1.45
N ALA A 734 -24.26 4.83 1.76
CA ALA A 734 -24.98 5.60 0.73
C ALA A 734 -23.97 6.45 -0.03
N PRO A 735 -24.02 6.50 -1.37
CA PRO A 735 -23.01 7.19 -2.17
C PRO A 735 -22.87 8.62 -1.64
N GLN A 736 -21.68 8.92 -1.12
CA GLN A 736 -21.34 10.31 -0.81
C GLN A 736 -21.38 11.07 -2.13
N SER A 737 -22.03 12.22 -2.15
CA SER A 737 -22.49 12.97 -3.33
C SER A 737 -21.41 13.46 -4.32
N LYS A 738 -20.16 12.93 -4.23
CA LYS A 738 -19.10 13.18 -5.19
C LYS A 738 -18.41 11.86 -5.51
N GLN A 739 -18.80 11.31 -6.64
CA GLN A 739 -18.15 10.18 -7.28
C GLN A 739 -16.81 10.66 -7.84
N GLY A 740 -15.79 9.78 -7.87
CA GLY A 740 -14.54 10.08 -8.56
C GLY A 740 -14.78 10.46 -10.04
N PRO A 741 -13.81 11.09 -10.70
CA PRO A 741 -13.99 11.81 -11.97
C PRO A 741 -14.49 10.96 -13.13
N PHE A 742 -14.43 9.65 -13.04
CA PHE A 742 -14.77 8.76 -14.16
C PHE A 742 -15.61 7.58 -13.70
N SER A 743 -16.87 7.52 -14.17
CA SER A 743 -17.66 6.29 -14.17
C SER A 743 -17.46 5.61 -15.53
N LEU A 744 -16.83 4.46 -15.54
CA LEU A 744 -16.95 3.50 -16.64
C LEU A 744 -18.23 2.72 -16.48
#